data_92afe4923516453cb3f507c773c6988b
#
_entry.id   92afe4923516453cb3f507c773c6988b
#
_cell.length_a   1.000
_cell.length_b   1.000
_cell.length_c   1.000
_cell.angle_alpha   90.00
_cell.angle_beta   90.00
_cell.angle_gamma   90.00
#
_symmetry.space_group_name_H-M   'P 1'
#
loop_
_entity.id
_entity.type
_entity.pdbx_description
1 polymer ?
#
loop_
_entity_poly.entity_id
_entity_poly.type
_entity_poly.pdbx_seq_one_letter_code
_entity_poly.pdbx_strand_id
1 'polypeptide(L)'
;MKRKLCALLFAGAVAVGMTACGGGKTAETPGTTTESQAEDDASEESGSLTIITNGVVEQIEGDEEAGYTAVVLQDGKIVYVGDDEGALEYKTDDAELIDAGGNTIMPAMTEAHLHFYTGISAKYEIDLADIIAIEDMQDIIKEFIETNPDLEEYVGTGWQVSSFDNGSPTKDILDEVCPDKPMMLQEVDGHAYWVNSKALEALGIDKEYAKEYNDNYIQNGGRIVVDAEGEPTGHLKEAAGNLVTPLRPVYSVEQIKEAMLEQQDWFASLGFTSFFDAGVLNMGPETAENYYTAMSELAKEGKLNVRVHSSFWVQPYDFDNFEECKEYMDEWLVKAEEINETEYFKVNTIKMMADQVLEEGTAYMSEGMYADGVLKNDDIESNNIWSGKEDMLEQVIEYGAEHGLNIHIHEIGDAAATMALDAVEKAEEAYPELKDDRVSLVHCQFIDRDDFPRMKELGVSAIVAPYWAVMDDYYWSVYLPLMSSQEALDTQYPMESLEKAGINVAFHSDYVVTKPDMGWLFYSAQTRVLPQKMFDLWYGEDSDEFFRSTDTSVSQKPEDNVDKVLIGPLKQWDEVLSLDETLQAATINGARTINLDDKIGSIVEGKSADIMILNMNLREAPIEEHENVAPIRTFFEGRTVFEAE
;
A
#
# COMPACT_ATOMS: atom_id res chain seq x y z
N MET A 1 12.39 -27.06 21.83
CA MET A 1 13.21 -27.45 20.65
C MET A 1 13.60 -26.18 19.94
N LYS A 2 14.88 -25.91 19.77
CA LYS A 2 15.36 -24.65 19.20
C LYS A 2 14.97 -24.56 17.73
N ARG A 3 14.02 -23.69 17.41
CA ARG A 3 13.71 -23.30 16.03
C ARG A 3 14.88 -22.47 15.50
N LYS A 4 15.38 -22.83 14.34
CA LYS A 4 16.37 -22.02 13.62
C LYS A 4 15.61 -20.93 12.85
N LEU A 5 15.75 -19.69 13.31
CA LEU A 5 15.40 -18.51 12.54
C LEU A 5 16.19 -18.54 11.24
N CYS A 6 15.52 -18.60 10.10
CA CYS A 6 16.08 -18.16 8.82
C CYS A 6 15.67 -16.70 8.62
N ALA A 7 16.37 -15.80 9.30
CA ALA A 7 16.36 -14.39 8.89
C ALA A 7 17.14 -14.29 7.58
N LEU A 8 16.47 -14.02 6.48
CA LEU A 8 17.10 -13.59 5.24
C LEU A 8 17.57 -12.15 5.41
N LEU A 9 18.75 -12.01 6.00
CA LEU A 9 19.52 -10.76 6.02
C LEU A 9 20.02 -10.48 4.60
N PHE A 10 19.47 -9.48 3.95
CA PHE A 10 20.12 -8.83 2.81
C PHE A 10 21.29 -7.98 3.33
N ALA A 11 22.45 -8.61 3.52
CA ALA A 11 23.72 -7.92 3.71
C ALA A 11 24.53 -8.02 2.41
N GLY A 12 24.31 -7.08 1.51
CA GLY A 12 25.19 -6.84 0.37
C GLY A 12 26.51 -6.21 0.86
N ALA A 13 27.54 -7.03 1.13
CA ALA A 13 28.88 -6.55 1.44
C ALA A 13 29.58 -6.07 0.18
N VAL A 14 29.61 -4.77 -0.06
CA VAL A 14 30.55 -4.16 -1.00
C VAL A 14 31.88 -3.93 -0.27
N ALA A 15 32.84 -4.80 -0.50
CA ALA A 15 34.23 -4.62 -0.05
C ALA A 15 34.94 -3.64 -0.99
N VAL A 16 35.05 -2.37 -0.60
CA VAL A 16 35.98 -1.42 -1.22
C VAL A 16 37.31 -1.46 -0.48
N GLY A 17 38.29 -2.01 -1.15
CA GLY A 17 39.70 -2.04 -0.68
C GLY A 17 40.30 -0.64 -0.63
N MET A 18 40.60 -0.15 0.56
CA MET A 18 41.49 1.01 0.75
C MET A 18 42.93 0.58 0.66
N THR A 19 43.65 1.09 -0.33
CA THR A 19 45.11 1.18 -0.28
C THR A 19 45.50 2.63 -0.09
N ALA A 20 46.00 2.94 1.08
CA ALA A 20 46.62 4.21 1.41
C ALA A 20 48.08 4.23 0.92
N CYS A 21 48.51 5.31 0.29
CA CYS A 21 49.85 5.83 0.39
C CYS A 21 49.92 7.32 -0.04
N GLY A 22 50.35 8.13 0.69
CA GLY A 22 50.80 9.28 1.25
C GLY A 22 51.69 10.17 0.42
N GLY A 23 51.67 11.48 0.73
CA GLY A 23 52.82 12.40 0.57
C GLY A 23 52.65 13.57 -0.39
N GLY A 24 52.18 14.69 0.02
CA GLY A 24 52.95 15.92 0.27
C GLY A 24 53.18 16.93 -0.87
N LYS A 25 52.61 18.12 -0.65
CA LYS A 25 53.15 19.47 -0.91
C LYS A 25 52.94 20.21 -2.24
N THR A 26 52.12 21.23 -2.12
CA THR A 26 52.31 22.69 -2.45
C THR A 26 52.61 23.16 -3.87
N ALA A 27 51.78 24.05 -4.32
CA ALA A 27 52.00 25.42 -4.78
C ALA A 27 51.92 25.74 -6.29
N GLU A 28 51.09 26.74 -6.56
CA GLU A 28 51.20 27.85 -7.53
C GLU A 28 50.65 27.68 -8.95
N THR A 29 49.58 28.46 -9.17
CA THR A 29 49.05 28.98 -10.46
C THR A 29 50.13 29.88 -11.15
N PRO A 30 50.12 30.14 -12.49
CA PRO A 30 49.03 30.78 -13.18
C PRO A 30 48.82 30.40 -14.68
N GLY A 31 47.58 30.54 -15.10
CA GLY A 31 47.06 31.09 -16.35
C GLY A 31 47.61 30.70 -17.71
N THR A 32 46.70 30.18 -18.56
CA THR A 32 46.51 30.68 -19.93
C THR A 32 45.22 30.10 -20.51
N THR A 33 44.33 30.98 -20.96
CA THR A 33 43.16 30.77 -21.77
C THR A 33 43.50 30.06 -23.07
N THR A 34 42.79 28.96 -23.33
CA THR A 34 42.53 28.49 -24.71
C THR A 34 41.10 28.02 -24.77
N GLU A 35 40.29 28.78 -25.49
CA GLU A 35 38.99 28.34 -25.98
C GLU A 35 39.21 27.08 -26.82
N SER A 36 38.69 25.94 -26.36
CA SER A 36 38.40 24.80 -27.23
C SER A 36 36.89 24.69 -27.30
N GLN A 37 36.40 24.92 -28.49
CA GLN A 37 35.06 24.54 -28.91
C GLN A 37 34.86 23.06 -28.52
N ALA A 38 33.97 22.80 -27.57
CA ALA A 38 33.35 21.49 -27.41
C ALA A 38 32.33 21.39 -28.56
N GLU A 39 32.64 20.57 -29.53
CA GLU A 39 31.68 20.03 -30.45
C GLU A 39 30.67 19.24 -29.59
N ASP A 40 29.41 19.63 -29.65
CA ASP A 40 28.29 18.83 -29.22
C ASP A 40 28.29 17.50 -30.00
N ASP A 41 28.94 16.50 -29.45
CA ASP A 41 28.72 15.11 -29.83
C ASP A 41 27.45 14.65 -29.07
N ALA A 42 26.30 15.12 -29.50
CA ALA A 42 25.05 14.44 -29.27
C ALA A 42 25.15 13.13 -30.09
N SER A 43 25.79 12.10 -29.49
CA SER A 43 25.52 10.74 -29.92
C SER A 43 24.01 10.56 -29.73
N GLU A 44 23.28 10.45 -30.85
CA GLU A 44 21.98 9.78 -30.89
C GLU A 44 22.24 8.40 -30.24
N GLU A 45 21.91 8.25 -28.94
CA GLU A 45 21.75 6.91 -28.37
C GLU A 45 20.67 6.25 -29.22
N SER A 46 21.10 5.32 -30.09
CA SER A 46 20.19 4.45 -30.79
C SER A 46 19.34 3.77 -29.73
N GLY A 47 18.03 4.05 -29.70
CA GLY A 47 17.13 3.56 -28.67
C GLY A 47 17.25 2.05 -28.53
N SER A 48 17.16 1.57 -27.31
CA SER A 48 17.28 0.15 -26.99
C SER A 48 16.15 -0.62 -27.70
N LEU A 49 16.51 -1.62 -28.50
CA LEU A 49 15.57 -2.52 -29.17
C LEU A 49 15.61 -3.87 -28.46
N THR A 50 14.49 -4.26 -27.86
CA THR A 50 14.33 -5.56 -27.19
C THR A 50 13.23 -6.36 -27.90
N ILE A 51 13.53 -7.60 -28.26
CA ILE A 51 12.61 -8.53 -28.90
C ILE A 51 12.41 -9.73 -27.97
N ILE A 52 11.17 -9.90 -27.50
CA ILE A 52 10.77 -10.99 -26.61
C ILE A 52 9.95 -11.97 -27.46
N THR A 53 10.32 -13.26 -27.47
CA THR A 53 9.68 -14.33 -28.25
C THR A 53 9.34 -15.52 -27.37
N ASN A 54 8.60 -16.48 -27.94
CA ASN A 54 8.27 -17.75 -27.30
C ASN A 54 7.61 -17.56 -25.94
N GLY A 55 6.65 -16.64 -25.84
CA GLY A 55 5.86 -16.37 -24.64
C GLY A 55 4.37 -16.63 -24.83
N VAL A 56 3.59 -16.36 -23.80
CA VAL A 56 2.13 -16.26 -23.82
C VAL A 56 1.79 -14.82 -23.45
N VAL A 57 1.35 -14.03 -24.43
CA VAL A 57 1.13 -12.59 -24.24
C VAL A 57 -0.29 -12.33 -23.74
N GLU A 58 -0.39 -11.82 -22.51
CA GLU A 58 -1.62 -11.32 -21.92
C GLU A 58 -1.76 -9.83 -22.25
N GLN A 59 -2.56 -9.51 -23.28
CA GLN A 59 -2.70 -8.12 -23.75
C GLN A 59 -3.49 -7.24 -22.78
N ILE A 60 -4.46 -7.83 -22.08
CA ILE A 60 -5.48 -7.20 -21.21
C ILE A 60 -6.52 -6.42 -22.03
N GLU A 61 -6.10 -5.61 -22.98
CA GLU A 61 -6.95 -4.96 -23.97
C GLU A 61 -6.50 -5.41 -25.36
N GLY A 62 -7.41 -5.94 -26.17
CA GLY A 62 -7.10 -6.38 -27.52
C GLY A 62 -7.82 -7.66 -27.90
N ASP A 63 -7.21 -8.47 -28.77
CA ASP A 63 -7.75 -9.76 -29.22
C ASP A 63 -7.12 -10.91 -28.43
N GLU A 64 -7.71 -11.25 -27.29
CA GLU A 64 -7.23 -12.33 -26.40
C GLU A 64 -7.23 -13.70 -27.08
N GLU A 65 -8.06 -13.92 -28.12
CA GLU A 65 -8.09 -15.17 -28.87
C GLU A 65 -6.95 -15.27 -29.92
N ALA A 66 -6.21 -14.18 -30.15
CA ALA A 66 -5.16 -14.14 -31.18
C ALA A 66 -3.96 -15.04 -30.83
N GLY A 67 -3.72 -15.37 -29.58
CA GLY A 67 -2.65 -16.27 -29.14
C GLY A 67 -1.26 -15.75 -29.49
N TYR A 68 -0.99 -14.48 -29.23
CA TYR A 68 0.29 -13.83 -29.48
C TYR A 68 1.42 -14.40 -28.62
N THR A 69 2.62 -14.52 -29.22
CA THR A 69 3.79 -15.16 -28.60
C THR A 69 4.97 -14.21 -28.43
N ALA A 70 4.91 -13.02 -29.02
CA ALA A 70 6.03 -12.10 -29.06
C ALA A 70 5.63 -10.62 -28.89
N VAL A 71 6.55 -9.85 -28.31
CA VAL A 71 6.47 -8.39 -28.13
C VAL A 71 7.79 -7.76 -28.52
N VAL A 72 7.77 -6.63 -29.23
CA VAL A 72 8.95 -5.82 -29.53
C VAL A 72 8.86 -4.47 -28.83
N LEU A 73 9.91 -4.15 -28.08
CA LEU A 73 10.08 -2.91 -27.34
C LEU A 73 11.14 -2.04 -28.03
N GLN A 74 10.80 -0.79 -28.28
CA GLN A 74 11.74 0.17 -28.86
C GLN A 74 11.45 1.57 -28.34
N ASP A 75 12.49 2.30 -27.96
CA ASP A 75 12.41 3.69 -27.49
C ASP A 75 11.38 3.89 -26.36
N GLY A 76 11.32 2.97 -25.43
CA GLY A 76 10.39 3.00 -24.29
C GLY A 76 8.94 2.60 -24.62
N LYS A 77 8.66 2.16 -25.85
CA LYS A 77 7.32 1.85 -26.34
C LYS A 77 7.20 0.41 -26.81
N ILE A 78 5.99 -0.12 -26.76
CA ILE A 78 5.61 -1.35 -27.44
C ILE A 78 5.39 -1.01 -28.91
N VAL A 79 6.18 -1.57 -29.83
CA VAL A 79 6.11 -1.29 -31.26
C VAL A 79 5.55 -2.45 -32.09
N TYR A 80 5.44 -3.64 -31.49
CA TYR A 80 4.83 -4.80 -32.12
C TYR A 80 4.31 -5.78 -31.06
N VAL A 81 3.15 -6.36 -31.34
CA VAL A 81 2.55 -7.47 -30.60
C VAL A 81 2.06 -8.49 -31.62
N GLY A 82 2.52 -9.72 -31.54
CA GLY A 82 2.16 -10.73 -32.53
C GLY A 82 2.87 -12.07 -32.35
N ASP A 83 3.22 -12.72 -33.48
CA ASP A 83 3.97 -13.95 -33.46
C ASP A 83 5.50 -13.75 -33.54
N ASP A 84 6.25 -14.82 -33.25
CA ASP A 84 7.71 -14.80 -33.22
C ASP A 84 8.32 -14.44 -34.58
N GLU A 85 7.71 -14.86 -35.69
CA GLU A 85 8.21 -14.59 -37.04
C GLU A 85 8.17 -13.10 -37.36
N GLY A 86 7.06 -12.43 -37.05
CA GLY A 86 6.89 -10.99 -37.21
C GLY A 86 7.79 -10.19 -36.28
N ALA A 87 7.95 -10.60 -35.02
CA ALA A 87 8.84 -9.95 -34.08
C ALA A 87 10.32 -9.99 -34.56
N LEU A 88 10.76 -11.10 -35.13
CA LEU A 88 12.11 -11.26 -35.65
C LEU A 88 12.41 -10.41 -36.91
N GLU A 89 11.40 -9.86 -37.60
CA GLU A 89 11.61 -8.88 -38.67
C GLU A 89 12.20 -7.55 -38.17
N TYR A 90 12.04 -7.24 -36.90
CA TYR A 90 12.63 -6.04 -36.24
C TYR A 90 14.11 -6.24 -35.89
N LYS A 91 14.65 -7.45 -35.99
CA LYS A 91 15.99 -7.77 -35.51
C LYS A 91 17.09 -6.97 -36.19
N THR A 92 17.88 -6.28 -35.37
CA THR A 92 19.14 -5.63 -35.74
C THR A 92 20.34 -6.31 -35.05
N ASP A 93 21.55 -5.92 -35.41
CA ASP A 93 22.76 -6.47 -34.78
C ASP A 93 22.88 -6.09 -33.30
N ASP A 94 22.27 -4.97 -32.89
CA ASP A 94 22.30 -4.42 -31.52
C ASP A 94 21.02 -4.75 -30.72
N ALA A 95 20.08 -5.52 -31.30
CA ALA A 95 18.84 -5.90 -30.61
C ALA A 95 19.09 -6.93 -29.52
N GLU A 96 18.54 -6.71 -28.33
CA GLU A 96 18.45 -7.71 -27.27
C GLU A 96 17.37 -8.74 -27.66
N LEU A 97 17.72 -10.03 -27.62
CA LEU A 97 16.78 -11.12 -27.88
C LEU A 97 16.54 -11.90 -26.61
N ILE A 98 15.27 -11.98 -26.19
CA ILE A 98 14.84 -12.66 -24.98
C ILE A 98 13.89 -13.80 -25.37
N ASP A 99 14.20 -15.00 -24.91
CA ASP A 99 13.32 -16.17 -25.00
C ASP A 99 12.50 -16.26 -23.71
N ALA A 100 11.20 -16.03 -23.77
CA ALA A 100 10.31 -16.12 -22.61
C ALA A 100 10.05 -17.57 -22.15
N GLY A 101 10.50 -18.58 -22.91
CA GLY A 101 10.45 -19.98 -22.49
C GLY A 101 9.04 -20.59 -22.37
N GLY A 102 8.04 -20.01 -23.03
CA GLY A 102 6.63 -20.41 -22.92
C GLY A 102 5.92 -19.78 -21.71
N ASN A 103 6.57 -18.88 -20.99
CA ASN A 103 6.02 -18.19 -19.83
C ASN A 103 5.09 -17.03 -20.23
N THR A 104 4.28 -16.58 -19.28
CA THR A 104 3.42 -15.42 -19.47
C THR A 104 4.23 -14.12 -19.59
N ILE A 105 3.87 -13.31 -20.59
CA ILE A 105 4.28 -11.92 -20.76
C ILE A 105 3.05 -11.06 -20.50
N MET A 106 3.08 -10.18 -19.50
CA MET A 106 1.94 -9.34 -19.14
C MET A 106 2.38 -7.89 -18.85
N PRO A 107 1.46 -6.92 -18.79
CA PRO A 107 1.80 -5.58 -18.31
C PRO A 107 2.37 -5.66 -16.90
N ALA A 108 3.28 -4.75 -16.56
CA ALA A 108 3.66 -4.55 -15.18
C ALA A 108 2.45 -4.07 -14.36
N MET A 109 2.40 -4.43 -13.09
CA MET A 109 1.28 -4.12 -12.22
C MET A 109 1.26 -2.65 -11.77
N THR A 110 0.06 -2.18 -11.47
CA THR A 110 -0.18 -0.91 -10.79
C THR A 110 -0.68 -1.17 -9.38
N GLU A 111 0.05 -0.68 -8.39
CA GLU A 111 -0.38 -0.68 -7.01
C GLU A 111 -1.33 0.52 -6.80
N ALA A 112 -2.63 0.24 -6.58
CA ALA A 112 -3.65 1.28 -6.58
C ALA A 112 -3.78 2.02 -5.24
N HIS A 113 -3.10 1.57 -4.19
CA HIS A 113 -3.04 2.25 -2.89
C HIS A 113 -1.92 1.68 -2.02
N LEU A 114 -0.95 2.51 -1.71
CA LEU A 114 0.09 2.23 -0.73
C LEU A 114 0.58 3.53 -0.08
N HIS A 115 1.47 3.40 0.88
CA HIS A 115 2.18 4.51 1.50
C HIS A 115 3.67 4.42 1.14
N PHE A 116 4.07 4.98 -0.02
CA PHE A 116 5.41 4.78 -0.58
C PHE A 116 6.53 5.33 0.31
N TYR A 117 6.25 6.37 1.09
CA TYR A 117 7.19 6.93 2.06
C TYR A 117 7.67 5.92 3.12
N THR A 118 6.94 4.82 3.34
CA THR A 118 7.28 3.79 4.34
C THR A 118 8.58 3.06 4.07
N GLY A 119 9.17 3.20 2.87
CA GLY A 119 10.55 2.83 2.61
C GLY A 119 11.57 3.52 3.52
N ILE A 120 11.22 4.70 4.07
CA ILE A 120 12.03 5.39 5.08
C ILE A 120 12.04 4.53 6.35
N SER A 121 10.86 4.10 6.81
CA SER A 121 10.74 3.25 7.99
C SER A 121 11.42 1.90 7.79
N ALA A 122 11.22 1.26 6.64
CA ALA A 122 11.86 -0.01 6.30
C ALA A 122 13.39 0.07 6.34
N LYS A 123 13.97 1.23 6.02
CA LYS A 123 15.42 1.42 6.01
C LYS A 123 16.00 1.86 7.35
N TYR A 124 15.30 2.70 8.10
CA TYR A 124 15.86 3.42 9.25
C TYR A 124 15.19 3.13 10.59
N GLU A 125 14.09 2.38 10.62
CA GLU A 125 13.29 2.13 11.81
C GLU A 125 13.20 0.63 12.13
N ILE A 126 12.63 0.27 13.28
CA ILE A 126 12.39 -1.13 13.67
C ILE A 126 11.24 -1.69 12.82
N ASP A 127 11.50 -2.78 12.10
CA ASP A 127 10.49 -3.50 11.32
C ASP A 127 10.02 -4.76 12.08
N LEU A 128 8.75 -4.78 12.47
CA LEU A 128 8.08 -5.90 13.12
C LEU A 128 7.04 -6.58 12.21
N ALA A 129 6.98 -6.20 10.92
CA ALA A 129 6.05 -6.80 9.97
C ALA A 129 6.22 -8.33 9.91
N ASP A 130 5.10 -9.05 9.86
CA ASP A 130 5.05 -10.52 9.86
C ASP A 130 5.54 -11.21 11.17
N ILE A 131 5.80 -10.43 12.24
CA ILE A 131 6.23 -10.98 13.53
C ILE A 131 5.05 -11.00 14.50
N ILE A 132 4.58 -12.19 14.85
CA ILE A 132 3.39 -12.34 15.72
C ILE A 132 3.78 -12.58 17.19
N ALA A 133 4.87 -13.33 17.45
CA ALA A 133 5.25 -13.67 18.81
C ALA A 133 5.96 -12.50 19.52
N ILE A 134 5.48 -12.12 20.70
CA ILE A 134 6.02 -11.00 21.48
C ILE A 134 7.51 -11.20 21.82
N GLU A 135 7.93 -12.42 22.12
CA GLU A 135 9.34 -12.72 22.41
C GLU A 135 10.23 -12.45 21.19
N ASP A 136 9.76 -12.78 19.99
CA ASP A 136 10.50 -12.53 18.75
C ASP A 136 10.54 -11.01 18.43
N MET A 137 9.45 -10.26 18.66
CA MET A 137 9.45 -8.79 18.58
C MET A 137 10.48 -8.17 19.52
N GLN A 138 10.52 -8.62 20.77
CA GLN A 138 11.49 -8.13 21.75
C GLN A 138 12.94 -8.43 21.34
N ASP A 139 13.22 -9.54 20.69
CA ASP A 139 14.55 -9.89 20.25
C ASP A 139 14.99 -9.01 19.06
N ILE A 140 14.11 -8.72 18.10
CA ILE A 140 14.35 -7.76 17.02
C ILE A 140 14.61 -6.35 17.58
N ILE A 141 13.79 -5.89 18.51
CA ILE A 141 13.96 -4.58 19.16
C ILE A 141 15.33 -4.49 19.85
N LYS A 142 15.75 -5.52 20.59
CA LYS A 142 17.07 -5.56 21.25
C LYS A 142 18.21 -5.48 20.25
N GLU A 143 18.14 -6.24 19.14
CA GLU A 143 19.14 -6.22 18.08
C GLU A 143 19.24 -4.83 17.44
N PHE A 144 18.11 -4.18 17.18
CA PHE A 144 18.09 -2.81 16.64
C PHE A 144 18.71 -1.81 17.61
N ILE A 145 18.40 -1.88 18.91
CA ILE A 145 18.99 -1.02 19.94
C ILE A 145 20.50 -1.22 20.03
N GLU A 146 20.98 -2.48 19.99
CA GLU A 146 22.42 -2.80 20.06
C GLU A 146 23.19 -2.27 18.85
N THR A 147 22.56 -2.27 17.67
CA THR A 147 23.17 -1.77 16.43
C THR A 147 23.06 -0.25 16.26
N ASN A 148 22.11 0.39 16.96
CA ASN A 148 21.83 1.82 16.89
C ASN A 148 21.87 2.51 18.27
N PRO A 149 22.96 2.38 19.06
CA PRO A 149 22.98 2.84 20.47
C PRO A 149 22.96 4.36 20.63
N ASP A 150 23.29 5.11 19.58
CA ASP A 150 23.43 6.56 19.62
C ASP A 150 22.12 7.30 19.32
N LEU A 151 21.04 6.61 18.90
CA LEU A 151 19.74 7.22 18.71
C LEU A 151 19.17 7.73 20.05
N GLU A 152 18.54 8.89 20.03
CA GLU A 152 17.91 9.50 21.22
C GLU A 152 16.55 8.87 21.55
N GLU A 153 15.83 8.43 20.52
CA GLU A 153 14.56 7.69 20.56
C GLU A 153 14.62 6.49 19.58
N TYR A 154 13.72 5.53 19.78
CA TYR A 154 13.53 4.40 18.89
C TYR A 154 12.12 4.42 18.32
N VAL A 155 12.03 4.32 17.02
CA VAL A 155 10.78 4.26 16.26
C VAL A 155 10.71 2.98 15.45
N GLY A 156 9.50 2.53 15.13
CA GLY A 156 9.30 1.33 14.31
C GLY A 156 7.84 1.14 13.94
N THR A 157 7.58 0.08 13.18
CA THR A 157 6.24 -0.26 12.68
C THR A 157 6.04 -1.76 12.63
N GLY A 158 4.80 -2.21 12.41
CA GLY A 158 4.50 -3.58 12.02
C GLY A 158 3.97 -4.50 13.12
N TRP A 159 3.78 -4.05 14.37
CA TRP A 159 3.10 -4.87 15.37
C TRP A 159 1.60 -5.00 15.04
N GLN A 160 0.98 -6.08 15.50
CA GLN A 160 -0.42 -6.41 15.21
C GLN A 160 -1.23 -6.60 16.50
N VAL A 161 -2.50 -6.16 16.50
CA VAL A 161 -3.42 -6.36 17.65
C VAL A 161 -3.62 -7.82 18.00
N SER A 162 -3.61 -8.72 17.02
CA SER A 162 -3.73 -10.17 17.21
C SER A 162 -2.61 -10.78 18.04
N SER A 163 -1.46 -10.10 18.16
CA SER A 163 -0.33 -10.54 18.98
C SER A 163 -0.56 -10.39 20.49
N PHE A 164 -1.59 -9.65 20.90
CA PHE A 164 -1.83 -9.32 22.31
C PHE A 164 -3.12 -9.88 22.84
N ASP A 165 -3.08 -10.40 24.08
CA ASP A 165 -4.28 -10.78 24.81
C ASP A 165 -5.24 -9.57 24.89
N ASN A 166 -6.46 -9.74 24.44
CA ASN A 166 -7.48 -8.67 24.34
C ASN A 166 -7.15 -7.54 23.35
N GLY A 167 -6.27 -7.77 22.37
CA GLY A 167 -5.97 -6.82 21.30
C GLY A 167 -5.34 -5.50 21.78
N SER A 168 -4.66 -5.47 22.93
CA SER A 168 -4.14 -4.21 23.48
C SER A 168 -2.74 -4.39 24.07
N PRO A 169 -1.70 -3.78 23.45
CA PRO A 169 -0.35 -3.80 23.97
C PRO A 169 -0.22 -3.01 25.28
N THR A 170 0.82 -3.33 26.08
CA THR A 170 1.15 -2.60 27.28
C THR A 170 2.59 -2.08 27.25
N LYS A 171 2.79 -0.87 27.83
CA LYS A 171 4.12 -0.25 27.95
C LYS A 171 5.14 -1.11 28.67
N ASP A 172 4.70 -1.95 29.61
CA ASP A 172 5.59 -2.79 30.44
C ASP A 172 6.43 -3.74 29.59
N ILE A 173 5.88 -4.25 28.48
CA ILE A 173 6.58 -5.15 27.55
C ILE A 173 7.75 -4.42 26.87
N LEU A 174 7.55 -3.14 26.46
CA LEU A 174 8.61 -2.32 25.88
C LEU A 174 9.61 -1.83 26.94
N ASP A 175 9.15 -1.54 28.16
CA ASP A 175 10.02 -1.14 29.28
C ASP A 175 11.03 -2.23 29.64
N GLU A 176 10.71 -3.52 29.42
CA GLU A 176 11.63 -4.64 29.61
C GLU A 176 12.84 -4.58 28.68
N VAL A 177 12.67 -4.07 27.46
CA VAL A 177 13.72 -4.03 26.40
C VAL A 177 14.29 -2.65 26.19
N CYS A 178 13.53 -1.58 26.47
CA CYS A 178 13.94 -0.18 26.30
C CYS A 178 13.51 0.68 27.49
N PRO A 179 14.15 0.55 28.69
CA PRO A 179 13.74 1.27 29.89
C PRO A 179 14.19 2.72 29.93
N ASP A 180 15.19 3.13 29.14
CA ASP A 180 15.92 4.38 29.34
C ASP A 180 15.66 5.45 28.29
N LYS A 181 15.15 5.09 27.11
CA LYS A 181 14.86 6.00 25.99
C LYS A 181 13.41 5.89 25.55
N PRO A 182 12.82 6.95 24.96
CA PRO A 182 11.51 6.86 24.33
C PRO A 182 11.49 5.80 23.22
N MET A 183 10.42 5.02 23.18
CA MET A 183 10.15 4.06 22.11
C MET A 183 8.70 4.17 21.67
N MET A 184 8.48 4.18 20.36
CA MET A 184 7.18 4.32 19.71
C MET A 184 7.12 3.37 18.53
N LEU A 185 6.20 2.42 18.57
CA LEU A 185 5.99 1.44 17.50
C LEU A 185 4.59 1.63 16.92
N GLN A 186 4.51 1.88 15.62
CA GLN A 186 3.24 2.04 14.91
C GLN A 186 2.65 0.65 14.63
N GLU A 187 1.35 0.50 14.76
CA GLU A 187 0.62 -0.66 14.32
C GLU A 187 0.78 -0.86 12.81
N VAL A 188 0.67 -2.09 12.35
CA VAL A 188 0.86 -2.44 10.93
C VAL A 188 -0.10 -1.71 10.01
N ASP A 189 -1.34 -1.47 10.45
CA ASP A 189 -2.36 -0.74 9.70
C ASP A 189 -2.28 0.81 9.84
N GLY A 190 -1.38 1.28 10.72
CA GLY A 190 -1.15 2.72 10.91
C GLY A 190 -2.11 3.41 11.87
N HIS A 191 -3.12 2.71 12.42
CA HIS A 191 -4.20 3.29 13.22
C HIS A 191 -3.91 3.36 14.72
N ALA A 192 -2.81 2.76 15.20
CA ALA A 192 -2.43 2.87 16.60
C ALA A 192 -0.92 2.95 16.81
N TYR A 193 -0.53 3.40 18.02
CA TYR A 193 0.84 3.38 18.50
C TYR A 193 0.97 2.64 19.82
N TRP A 194 2.02 1.83 19.92
CA TRP A 194 2.48 1.21 21.14
C TRP A 194 3.72 1.92 21.64
N VAL A 195 3.62 2.55 22.83
CA VAL A 195 4.68 3.39 23.38
C VAL A 195 5.09 2.92 24.77
N ASN A 196 6.37 3.10 25.10
CA ASN A 196 6.90 2.75 26.42
C ASN A 196 6.66 3.88 27.45
N SER A 197 7.01 3.63 28.71
CA SER A 197 6.89 4.61 29.79
C SER A 197 7.70 5.88 29.54
N LYS A 198 8.86 5.78 28.88
CA LYS A 198 9.69 6.94 28.54
C LYS A 198 9.09 7.84 27.48
N ALA A 199 8.43 7.27 26.49
CA ALA A 199 7.69 8.04 25.50
C ALA A 199 6.49 8.77 26.16
N LEU A 200 5.71 8.09 27.01
CA LEU A 200 4.61 8.74 27.75
C LEU A 200 5.13 9.89 28.62
N GLU A 201 6.27 9.70 29.33
CA GLU A 201 6.91 10.75 30.15
C GLU A 201 7.33 11.96 29.29
N ALA A 202 8.00 11.70 28.15
CA ALA A 202 8.47 12.75 27.23
C ALA A 202 7.32 13.54 26.59
N LEU A 203 6.19 12.87 26.31
CA LEU A 203 4.97 13.48 25.75
C LEU A 203 4.09 14.15 26.82
N GLY A 204 4.40 13.96 28.12
CA GLY A 204 3.58 14.48 29.21
C GLY A 204 2.22 13.79 29.34
N ILE A 205 2.09 12.57 28.85
CA ILE A 205 0.85 11.77 28.88
C ILE A 205 0.79 11.03 30.23
N ASP A 206 0.18 11.66 31.19
CA ASP A 206 -0.13 11.08 32.50
C ASP A 206 -1.64 10.74 32.61
N LYS A 207 -2.06 10.27 33.77
CA LYS A 207 -3.44 9.95 34.06
C LYS A 207 -4.42 11.12 33.89
N GLU A 208 -4.02 12.32 34.28
CA GLU A 208 -4.89 13.51 34.20
C GLU A 208 -5.03 13.90 32.72
N TYR A 209 -3.94 13.91 31.98
CA TYR A 209 -3.94 14.16 30.55
C TYR A 209 -4.78 13.13 29.79
N ALA A 210 -4.59 11.83 30.04
CA ALA A 210 -5.36 10.77 29.39
C ALA A 210 -6.87 10.90 29.64
N LYS A 211 -7.25 11.25 30.88
CA LYS A 211 -8.65 11.50 31.20
C LYS A 211 -9.22 12.71 30.44
N GLU A 212 -8.50 13.84 30.45
CA GLU A 212 -8.93 15.05 29.75
C GLU A 212 -9.02 14.81 28.23
N TYR A 213 -8.03 14.13 27.65
CA TYR A 213 -8.03 13.76 26.24
C TYR A 213 -9.26 12.89 25.90
N ASN A 214 -9.44 11.78 26.61
CA ASN A 214 -10.54 10.85 26.34
C ASN A 214 -11.93 11.50 26.57
N ASP A 215 -12.05 12.44 27.49
CA ASP A 215 -13.32 13.15 27.73
C ASP A 215 -13.67 14.14 26.59
N ASN A 216 -12.66 14.65 25.84
CA ASN A 216 -12.83 15.70 24.84
C ASN A 216 -12.75 15.19 23.39
N TYR A 217 -12.00 14.11 23.11
CA TYR A 217 -11.63 13.67 21.75
C TYR A 217 -12.22 12.31 21.33
N ILE A 218 -13.05 11.68 22.14
CA ILE A 218 -13.69 10.39 21.81
C ILE A 218 -14.47 10.44 20.48
N GLN A 219 -15.02 11.60 20.11
CA GLN A 219 -15.78 11.78 18.87
C GLN A 219 -14.93 11.62 17.59
N ASN A 220 -13.60 11.69 17.71
CA ASN A 220 -12.68 11.53 16.57
C ASN A 220 -12.01 10.14 16.56
N GLY A 221 -12.57 9.15 17.26
CA GLY A 221 -11.95 7.83 17.42
C GLY A 221 -10.71 7.82 18.31
N GLY A 222 -10.04 8.98 18.49
CA GLY A 222 -8.80 9.09 19.25
C GLY A 222 -8.94 8.70 20.70
N ARG A 223 -8.11 7.74 21.16
CA ARG A 223 -8.19 7.21 22.51
C ARG A 223 -6.83 6.86 23.09
N ILE A 224 -6.56 7.36 24.30
CA ILE A 224 -5.48 6.85 25.14
C ILE A 224 -6.04 5.70 25.99
N VAL A 225 -5.58 4.47 25.76
CA VAL A 225 -6.03 3.32 26.55
C VAL A 225 -5.49 3.42 27.97
N VAL A 226 -6.36 3.21 28.95
CA VAL A 226 -6.03 3.28 30.37
C VAL A 226 -6.40 1.98 31.10
N ASP A 227 -5.67 1.66 32.16
CA ASP A 227 -5.97 0.53 33.05
C ASP A 227 -7.15 0.81 33.99
N ALA A 228 -7.45 -0.14 34.90
CA ALA A 228 -8.54 -0.01 35.87
C ALA A 228 -8.35 1.14 36.87
N GLU A 229 -7.11 1.55 37.10
CA GLU A 229 -6.72 2.67 37.95
C GLU A 229 -6.76 4.01 37.19
N GLY A 230 -6.88 3.96 35.84
CA GLY A 230 -6.90 5.11 34.92
C GLY A 230 -5.51 5.58 34.48
N GLU A 231 -4.46 4.76 34.64
CA GLU A 231 -3.11 5.05 34.16
C GLU A 231 -2.97 4.65 32.68
N PRO A 232 -2.29 5.45 31.83
CA PRO A 232 -2.03 5.10 30.43
C PRO A 232 -1.28 3.75 30.30
N THR A 233 -1.82 2.87 29.46
CA THR A 233 -1.22 1.54 29.21
C THR A 233 -0.07 1.57 28.21
N GLY A 234 0.05 2.64 27.42
CA GLY A 234 0.98 2.74 26.29
C GLY A 234 0.35 2.48 24.93
N HIS A 235 -0.94 2.17 24.87
CA HIS A 235 -1.68 2.03 23.62
C HIS A 235 -2.43 3.32 23.29
N LEU A 236 -2.08 3.94 22.15
CA LEU A 236 -2.65 5.19 21.65
C LEU A 236 -3.37 4.88 20.33
N LYS A 237 -4.70 4.98 20.33
CA LYS A 237 -5.53 4.63 19.18
C LYS A 237 -5.91 5.82 18.33
N GLU A 238 -6.00 5.64 17.03
CA GLU A 238 -6.49 6.60 16.05
C GLU A 238 -5.83 7.98 16.20
N ALA A 239 -6.61 9.06 16.24
CA ALA A 239 -6.08 10.42 16.40
C ALA A 239 -5.18 10.60 17.64
N ALA A 240 -5.26 9.74 18.67
CA ALA A 240 -4.32 9.77 19.79
C ALA A 240 -2.90 9.34 19.38
N GLY A 241 -2.75 8.60 18.29
CA GLY A 241 -1.45 8.28 17.69
C GLY A 241 -0.66 9.52 17.28
N ASN A 242 -1.32 10.59 16.86
CA ASN A 242 -0.67 11.85 16.48
C ASN A 242 0.10 12.52 17.64
N LEU A 243 -0.18 12.16 18.88
CA LEU A 243 0.54 12.67 20.06
C LEU A 243 2.02 12.30 20.04
N VAL A 244 2.44 11.25 19.31
CA VAL A 244 3.86 10.84 19.22
C VAL A 244 4.68 11.72 18.26
N THR A 245 4.05 12.49 17.38
CA THR A 245 4.71 13.31 16.34
C THR A 245 5.91 14.13 16.86
N PRO A 246 5.87 14.77 18.06
CA PRO A 246 7.02 15.53 18.55
C PRO A 246 8.28 14.70 18.85
N LEU A 247 8.15 13.37 18.95
CA LEU A 247 9.26 12.44 19.19
C LEU A 247 9.74 11.72 17.92
N ARG A 248 9.10 11.97 16.77
CA ARG A 248 9.53 11.33 15.53
C ARG A 248 10.82 11.98 15.00
N PRO A 249 11.80 11.17 14.52
CA PRO A 249 12.99 11.71 13.89
C PRO A 249 12.66 12.46 12.59
N VAL A 250 13.50 13.45 12.25
CA VAL A 250 13.41 14.14 10.96
C VAL A 250 14.42 13.53 10.00
N TYR A 251 13.93 13.02 8.87
CA TYR A 251 14.77 12.48 7.81
C TYR A 251 15.08 13.55 6.75
N SER A 252 16.37 13.65 6.36
CA SER A 252 16.80 14.58 5.32
C SER A 252 16.39 14.13 3.92
N VAL A 253 16.38 15.08 2.97
CA VAL A 253 16.07 14.80 1.55
C VAL A 253 16.97 13.68 1.00
N GLU A 254 18.27 13.68 1.33
CA GLU A 254 19.23 12.66 0.87
C GLU A 254 18.93 11.28 1.45
N GLN A 255 18.59 11.17 2.75
CA GLN A 255 18.19 9.91 3.36
C GLN A 255 16.92 9.36 2.70
N ILE A 256 15.96 10.24 2.44
CA ILE A 256 14.70 9.87 1.77
C ILE A 256 14.99 9.40 0.34
N LYS A 257 15.80 10.13 -0.44
CA LYS A 257 16.19 9.68 -1.79
C LYS A 257 16.81 8.29 -1.78
N GLU A 258 17.72 8.03 -0.84
CA GLU A 258 18.36 6.71 -0.72
C GLU A 258 17.32 5.61 -0.42
N ALA A 259 16.42 5.85 0.53
CA ALA A 259 15.37 4.90 0.88
C ALA A 259 14.42 4.64 -0.30
N MET A 260 13.98 5.68 -1.01
CA MET A 260 13.04 5.55 -2.13
C MET A 260 13.65 4.83 -3.33
N LEU A 261 14.95 5.00 -3.60
CA LEU A 261 15.64 4.25 -4.66
C LEU A 261 15.72 2.75 -4.33
N GLU A 262 16.02 2.38 -3.10
CA GLU A 262 15.99 0.97 -2.69
C GLU A 262 14.57 0.39 -2.75
N GLN A 263 13.59 1.17 -2.34
CA GLN A 263 12.18 0.75 -2.34
C GLN A 263 11.66 0.51 -3.77
N GLN A 264 11.94 1.41 -4.72
CA GLN A 264 11.52 1.21 -6.11
C GLN A 264 12.13 -0.06 -6.74
N ASP A 265 13.40 -0.36 -6.43
CA ASP A 265 14.07 -1.56 -6.95
C ASP A 265 13.41 -2.83 -6.37
N TRP A 266 13.02 -2.79 -5.09
CA TRP A 266 12.28 -3.87 -4.48
C TRP A 266 10.90 -4.06 -5.13
N PHE A 267 10.12 -2.99 -5.35
CA PHE A 267 8.83 -3.09 -6.04
C PHE A 267 8.96 -3.58 -7.49
N ALA A 268 10.02 -3.16 -8.20
CA ALA A 268 10.31 -3.69 -9.54
C ALA A 268 10.54 -5.21 -9.52
N SER A 269 11.16 -5.74 -8.45
CA SER A 269 11.34 -7.20 -8.27
C SER A 269 10.03 -7.94 -8.02
N LEU A 270 8.99 -7.24 -7.60
CA LEU A 270 7.63 -7.75 -7.41
C LEU A 270 6.72 -7.51 -8.62
N GLY A 271 7.22 -6.85 -9.68
CA GLY A 271 6.49 -6.60 -10.92
C GLY A 271 5.70 -5.30 -10.96
N PHE A 272 5.88 -4.39 -10.02
CA PHE A 272 5.21 -3.09 -10.00
C PHE A 272 6.07 -2.00 -10.61
N THR A 273 5.48 -1.15 -11.47
CA THR A 273 6.12 0.00 -12.11
C THR A 273 5.32 1.28 -11.98
N SER A 274 4.14 1.23 -11.39
CA SER A 274 3.31 2.41 -11.13
C SER A 274 2.55 2.27 -9.82
N PHE A 275 2.36 3.39 -9.12
CA PHE A 275 1.75 3.44 -7.80
C PHE A 275 0.81 4.62 -7.65
N PHE A 276 -0.27 4.40 -6.89
CA PHE A 276 -0.91 5.47 -6.15
C PHE A 276 -0.34 5.52 -4.73
N ASP A 277 0.37 6.61 -4.41
CA ASP A 277 0.89 6.90 -3.07
C ASP A 277 -0.14 7.71 -2.29
N ALA A 278 -0.70 7.13 -1.25
CA ALA A 278 -1.72 7.76 -0.42
C ALA A 278 -1.19 8.92 0.44
N GLY A 279 0.08 9.30 0.23
CA GLY A 279 0.71 10.43 0.90
C GLY A 279 1.31 10.09 2.25
N VAL A 280 1.95 11.07 2.87
CA VAL A 280 2.73 10.88 4.09
C VAL A 280 1.85 11.03 5.33
N LEU A 281 1.85 10.01 6.16
CA LEU A 281 1.16 9.97 7.45
C LEU A 281 2.16 9.94 8.61
N ASN A 282 1.83 10.63 9.70
CA ASN A 282 2.49 10.47 11.01
C ASN A 282 4.02 10.62 11.05
N MET A 283 4.66 11.14 9.98
CA MET A 283 6.13 11.35 9.91
C MET A 283 6.56 12.73 10.42
N GLY A 284 5.62 13.57 10.79
CA GLY A 284 5.86 14.97 11.12
C GLY A 284 6.01 15.86 9.88
N PRO A 285 5.73 17.18 10.02
CA PRO A 285 5.59 18.07 8.86
C PRO A 285 6.89 18.28 8.09
N GLU A 286 8.04 18.30 8.77
CA GLU A 286 9.34 18.51 8.11
C GLU A 286 9.76 17.29 7.28
N THR A 287 9.59 16.06 7.79
CA THR A 287 9.86 14.85 7.02
C THR A 287 8.89 14.73 5.84
N ALA A 288 7.62 15.06 6.02
CA ALA A 288 6.64 15.05 4.94
C ALA A 288 7.05 16.02 3.81
N GLU A 289 7.47 17.25 4.14
CA GLU A 289 7.94 18.21 3.14
C GLU A 289 9.21 17.73 2.44
N ASN A 290 10.15 17.13 3.18
CA ASN A 290 11.37 16.54 2.63
C ASN A 290 11.06 15.35 1.69
N TYR A 291 10.02 14.57 1.96
CA TYR A 291 9.60 13.47 1.08
C TYR A 291 9.17 13.98 -0.30
N TYR A 292 8.24 14.95 -0.36
CA TYR A 292 7.81 15.50 -1.64
C TYR A 292 8.95 16.18 -2.40
N THR A 293 9.87 16.83 -1.68
CA THR A 293 11.09 17.42 -2.26
C THR A 293 11.98 16.32 -2.86
N ALA A 294 12.27 15.26 -2.10
CA ALA A 294 13.11 14.14 -2.53
C ALA A 294 12.57 13.45 -3.77
N MET A 295 11.27 13.16 -3.78
CA MET A 295 10.60 12.50 -4.91
C MET A 295 10.60 13.38 -6.17
N SER A 296 10.30 14.68 -6.02
CA SER A 296 10.36 15.65 -7.13
C SER A 296 11.77 15.75 -7.71
N GLU A 297 12.80 15.76 -6.86
CA GLU A 297 14.19 15.82 -7.33
C GLU A 297 14.62 14.51 -8.01
N LEU A 298 14.27 13.33 -7.47
CA LEU A 298 14.51 12.04 -8.12
C LEU A 298 13.86 11.94 -9.49
N ALA A 299 12.62 12.43 -9.61
CA ALA A 299 11.91 12.49 -10.88
C ALA A 299 12.60 13.40 -11.91
N LYS A 300 13.02 14.61 -11.49
CA LYS A 300 13.75 15.58 -12.34
C LYS A 300 15.15 15.08 -12.71
N GLU A 301 15.79 14.31 -11.86
CA GLU A 301 17.08 13.67 -12.10
C GLU A 301 16.99 12.43 -13.01
N GLY A 302 15.77 11.98 -13.36
CA GLY A 302 15.52 10.78 -14.18
C GLY A 302 15.96 9.48 -13.50
N LYS A 303 15.88 9.43 -12.17
CA LYS A 303 16.31 8.29 -11.37
C LYS A 303 15.17 7.35 -10.98
N LEU A 304 13.93 7.76 -11.20
CA LEU A 304 12.79 6.90 -10.94
C LEU A 304 12.62 5.86 -12.05
N ASN A 305 12.43 4.62 -11.63
CA ASN A 305 12.04 3.48 -12.46
C ASN A 305 10.57 3.11 -12.26
N VAL A 306 9.79 4.05 -11.73
CA VAL A 306 8.39 3.92 -11.39
C VAL A 306 7.67 5.22 -11.66
N ARG A 307 6.35 5.15 -11.86
CA ARG A 307 5.46 6.31 -11.86
C ARG A 307 4.70 6.36 -10.55
N VAL A 308 4.78 7.47 -9.84
CA VAL A 308 4.12 7.67 -8.55
C VAL A 308 3.15 8.84 -8.64
N HIS A 309 1.87 8.55 -8.50
CA HIS A 309 0.82 9.54 -8.31
C HIS A 309 0.50 9.63 -6.82
N SER A 310 0.82 10.76 -6.21
CA SER A 310 0.69 10.98 -4.78
C SER A 310 -0.46 11.93 -4.45
N SER A 311 -0.77 12.04 -3.17
CA SER A 311 -1.88 12.82 -2.65
C SER A 311 -1.46 13.76 -1.53
N PHE A 312 -2.32 14.70 -1.22
CA PHE A 312 -2.31 15.42 0.05
C PHE A 312 -3.60 15.15 0.82
N TRP A 313 -3.51 15.23 2.14
CA TRP A 313 -4.58 14.78 3.04
C TRP A 313 -5.51 15.93 3.42
N VAL A 314 -6.81 15.65 3.44
CA VAL A 314 -7.85 16.50 3.99
C VAL A 314 -8.69 15.69 4.96
N GLN A 315 -8.67 16.06 6.24
CA GLN A 315 -9.40 15.38 7.28
C GLN A 315 -10.36 16.35 8.01
N PRO A 316 -11.55 15.89 8.43
CA PRO A 316 -12.54 16.77 9.03
C PRO A 316 -12.12 17.39 10.37
N TYR A 317 -11.19 16.75 11.07
CA TYR A 317 -10.71 17.23 12.39
C TYR A 317 -9.55 18.23 12.28
N ASP A 318 -8.95 18.43 11.10
CA ASP A 318 -7.85 19.37 10.89
C ASP A 318 -8.34 20.81 10.68
N PHE A 319 -9.62 21.00 10.37
CA PHE A 319 -10.19 22.30 9.99
C PHE A 319 -11.51 22.56 10.73
N ASP A 320 -11.69 23.78 11.23
CA ASP A 320 -12.95 24.18 11.87
C ASP A 320 -14.09 24.40 10.83
N ASN A 321 -13.73 24.77 9.62
CA ASN A 321 -14.67 25.09 8.52
C ASN A 321 -14.02 24.95 7.15
N PHE A 322 -14.84 24.96 6.09
CA PHE A 322 -14.39 24.80 4.72
C PHE A 322 -13.43 25.92 4.24
N GLU A 323 -13.56 27.16 4.70
CA GLU A 323 -12.66 28.24 4.25
C GLU A 323 -11.20 27.97 4.68
N GLU A 324 -10.98 27.46 5.91
CA GLU A 324 -9.65 27.04 6.36
C GLU A 324 -9.13 25.84 5.58
N CYS A 325 -9.99 24.85 5.33
CA CYS A 325 -9.68 23.71 4.48
C CYS A 325 -9.31 24.15 3.07
N LYS A 326 -10.06 25.10 2.51
CA LYS A 326 -9.79 25.65 1.17
C LYS A 326 -8.45 26.39 1.10
N GLU A 327 -8.09 27.20 2.08
CA GLU A 327 -6.78 27.88 2.14
C GLU A 327 -5.64 26.84 2.12
N TYR A 328 -5.76 25.75 2.87
CA TYR A 328 -4.80 24.65 2.86
C TYR A 328 -4.71 23.96 1.50
N MET A 329 -5.85 23.67 0.85
CA MET A 329 -5.86 23.07 -0.49
C MET A 329 -5.29 24.01 -1.54
N ASP A 330 -5.56 25.33 -1.46
CA ASP A 330 -4.97 26.34 -2.35
C ASP A 330 -3.42 26.39 -2.20
N GLU A 331 -2.88 26.22 -0.99
CA GLU A 331 -1.42 26.12 -0.77
C GLU A 331 -0.85 24.85 -1.41
N TRP A 332 -1.57 23.72 -1.33
CA TRP A 332 -1.15 22.48 -1.97
C TRP A 332 -1.16 22.57 -3.50
N LEU A 333 -2.14 23.25 -4.11
CA LEU A 333 -2.13 23.47 -5.55
C LEU A 333 -0.88 24.22 -6.02
N VAL A 334 -0.46 25.24 -5.26
CA VAL A 334 0.79 25.97 -5.57
C VAL A 334 2.01 25.07 -5.45
N LYS A 335 2.11 24.25 -4.38
CA LYS A 335 3.20 23.28 -4.22
C LYS A 335 3.20 22.23 -5.34
N ALA A 336 2.02 21.73 -5.70
CA ALA A 336 1.87 20.73 -6.75
C ALA A 336 2.33 21.23 -8.13
N GLU A 337 2.18 22.53 -8.46
CA GLU A 337 2.71 23.09 -9.70
C GLU A 337 4.24 22.93 -9.80
N GLU A 338 4.97 23.08 -8.69
CA GLU A 338 6.43 22.94 -8.64
C GLU A 338 6.87 21.45 -8.62
N ILE A 339 6.05 20.57 -8.02
CA ILE A 339 6.32 19.13 -7.91
C ILE A 339 6.04 18.44 -9.26
N ASN A 340 4.94 18.78 -9.92
CA ASN A 340 4.37 18.07 -11.06
C ASN A 340 5.09 18.36 -12.41
N GLU A 341 6.36 18.77 -12.40
CA GLU A 341 7.12 19.11 -13.61
C GLU A 341 7.39 17.89 -14.51
N THR A 342 7.39 16.67 -13.97
CA THR A 342 7.62 15.42 -14.70
C THR A 342 6.38 14.53 -14.68
N GLU A 343 6.36 13.46 -15.48
CA GLU A 343 5.31 12.45 -15.43
C GLU A 343 5.60 11.31 -14.44
N TYR A 344 6.77 11.30 -13.82
CA TYR A 344 7.20 10.20 -12.93
C TYR A 344 6.81 10.39 -11.47
N PHE A 345 6.61 11.64 -11.04
CA PHE A 345 6.09 11.95 -9.72
C PHE A 345 5.10 13.12 -9.81
N LYS A 346 3.88 12.91 -9.30
CA LYS A 346 2.82 13.91 -9.31
C LYS A 346 2.05 13.89 -8.00
N VAL A 347 1.66 15.08 -7.53
CA VAL A 347 0.69 15.28 -6.47
C VAL A 347 -0.57 15.84 -7.12
N ASN A 348 -1.55 14.98 -7.36
CA ASN A 348 -2.75 15.33 -8.13
C ASN A 348 -4.05 14.74 -7.56
N THR A 349 -4.03 14.34 -6.29
CA THR A 349 -5.15 13.66 -5.65
C THR A 349 -5.38 14.22 -4.24
N ILE A 350 -6.64 14.37 -3.85
CA ILE A 350 -7.05 14.61 -2.46
C ILE A 350 -7.31 13.26 -1.81
N LYS A 351 -6.56 12.92 -0.76
CA LYS A 351 -6.84 11.78 0.10
C LYS A 351 -7.68 12.22 1.27
N MET A 352 -8.74 11.47 1.56
CA MET A 352 -9.56 11.66 2.75
C MET A 352 -10.00 10.30 3.31
N MET A 353 -10.48 10.29 4.52
CA MET A 353 -11.12 9.14 5.15
C MET A 353 -12.62 9.40 5.29
N ALA A 354 -13.45 8.42 4.95
CA ALA A 354 -14.88 8.48 5.26
C ALA A 354 -15.15 8.00 6.70
N ASP A 355 -14.40 7.01 7.15
CA ASP A 355 -14.42 6.45 8.51
C ASP A 355 -13.04 5.94 8.92
N GLN A 356 -12.99 5.07 9.91
CA GLN A 356 -11.77 4.46 10.46
C GLN A 356 -11.79 2.95 10.17
N VAL A 357 -11.35 2.09 11.12
CA VAL A 357 -11.16 0.66 10.90
C VAL A 357 -12.05 -0.23 11.78
N LEU A 358 -12.32 -1.46 11.31
CA LEU A 358 -13.13 -2.42 12.04
C LEU A 358 -12.41 -2.92 13.30
N GLU A 359 -11.11 -3.18 13.23
CA GLU A 359 -10.26 -3.74 14.29
C GLU A 359 -10.36 -2.95 15.60
N GLU A 360 -10.47 -1.64 15.47
CA GLU A 360 -10.59 -0.72 16.59
C GLU A 360 -12.05 -0.43 17.00
N GLY A 361 -13.03 -1.01 16.26
CA GLY A 361 -14.46 -0.77 16.45
C GLY A 361 -14.87 0.66 16.06
N THR A 362 -14.14 1.27 15.12
CA THR A 362 -14.29 2.67 14.71
C THR A 362 -14.78 2.85 13.28
N ALA A 363 -14.99 1.77 12.53
CA ALA A 363 -15.66 1.80 11.23
C ALA A 363 -17.11 2.31 11.36
N TYR A 364 -17.55 3.17 10.43
CA TYR A 364 -18.90 3.70 10.40
C TYR A 364 -19.84 2.71 9.67
N MET A 365 -20.47 1.84 10.46
CA MET A 365 -21.35 0.76 10.00
C MET A 365 -22.82 1.14 10.13
N SER A 366 -23.67 0.51 9.34
CA SER A 366 -25.12 0.63 9.51
C SER A 366 -25.64 -0.03 10.80
N GLU A 367 -26.84 0.35 11.21
CA GLU A 367 -27.47 -0.17 12.44
C GLU A 367 -27.56 -1.70 12.44
N GLY A 368 -27.08 -2.32 13.51
CA GLY A 368 -27.14 -3.77 13.72
C GLY A 368 -25.98 -4.57 13.13
N MET A 369 -24.99 -3.94 12.51
CA MET A 369 -23.77 -4.62 12.04
C MET A 369 -22.84 -4.98 13.20
N TYR A 370 -22.66 -4.09 14.17
CA TYR A 370 -21.87 -4.37 15.37
C TYR A 370 -22.62 -5.23 16.39
N ALA A 371 -21.88 -6.00 17.16
CA ALA A 371 -22.39 -6.70 18.33
C ALA A 371 -22.82 -5.72 19.44
N ASP A 372 -23.81 -6.12 20.24
CA ASP A 372 -24.26 -5.30 21.37
C ASP A 372 -23.10 -4.98 22.34
N GLY A 373 -22.93 -3.70 22.66
CA GLY A 373 -21.92 -3.22 23.62
C GLY A 373 -20.49 -3.06 23.06
N VAL A 374 -20.27 -3.28 21.76
CA VAL A 374 -18.98 -2.94 21.09
C VAL A 374 -18.78 -1.44 21.10
N LEU A 375 -19.82 -0.69 20.74
CA LEU A 375 -19.79 0.77 20.82
C LEU A 375 -20.01 1.24 22.25
N LYS A 376 -19.17 2.15 22.74
CA LYS A 376 -19.21 2.64 24.15
C LYS A 376 -20.54 3.25 24.59
N ASN A 377 -21.28 3.84 23.65
CA ASN A 377 -22.53 4.56 23.90
C ASN A 377 -23.71 3.99 23.15
N ASP A 378 -23.60 2.77 22.56
CA ASP A 378 -24.55 2.20 21.61
C ASP A 378 -24.92 3.21 20.49
N ASP A 379 -23.98 4.06 20.10
CA ASP A 379 -24.17 5.19 19.18
C ASP A 379 -23.24 5.02 17.98
N ILE A 380 -23.78 4.46 16.91
CA ILE A 380 -23.06 4.23 15.63
C ILE A 380 -22.64 5.56 15.00
N GLU A 381 -23.45 6.61 15.17
CA GLU A 381 -23.13 7.95 14.65
C GLU A 381 -21.83 8.52 15.26
N SER A 382 -21.35 7.99 16.38
CA SER A 382 -20.07 8.39 16.95
C SER A 382 -18.86 8.00 16.08
N ASN A 383 -19.01 7.04 15.17
CA ASN A 383 -17.98 6.61 14.20
C ASN A 383 -18.03 7.39 12.89
N ASN A 384 -19.05 8.22 12.67
CA ASN A 384 -19.09 9.18 11.57
C ASN A 384 -18.13 10.33 11.85
N ILE A 385 -16.90 10.27 11.31
CA ILE A 385 -15.90 11.33 11.53
C ILE A 385 -16.27 12.66 10.86
N TRP A 386 -17.21 12.68 9.91
CA TRP A 386 -17.74 13.86 9.25
C TRP A 386 -19.00 14.40 9.91
N SER A 387 -19.44 13.83 11.04
CA SER A 387 -20.66 14.24 11.72
C SER A 387 -20.70 15.75 12.00
N GLY A 388 -21.70 16.44 11.44
CA GLY A 388 -21.85 17.88 11.49
C GLY A 388 -20.94 18.67 10.53
N LYS A 389 -20.21 17.98 9.65
CA LYS A 389 -19.34 18.54 8.60
C LYS A 389 -19.61 17.86 7.22
N GLU A 390 -20.76 17.27 7.03
CA GLU A 390 -21.16 16.59 5.79
C GLU A 390 -21.13 17.54 4.59
N ASP A 391 -21.56 18.81 4.80
CA ASP A 391 -21.46 19.85 3.77
C ASP A 391 -20.00 20.17 3.40
N MET A 392 -19.05 20.00 4.34
CA MET A 392 -17.62 20.20 4.06
C MET A 392 -17.05 19.06 3.23
N LEU A 393 -17.47 17.80 3.46
CA LEU A 393 -17.09 16.66 2.62
C LEU A 393 -17.49 16.90 1.16
N GLU A 394 -18.75 17.30 0.92
CA GLU A 394 -19.25 17.66 -0.41
C GLU A 394 -18.39 18.79 -1.04
N GLN A 395 -18.13 19.87 -0.30
CA GLN A 395 -17.35 21.00 -0.79
C GLN A 395 -15.89 20.64 -1.11
N VAL A 396 -15.28 19.70 -0.39
CA VAL A 396 -13.92 19.19 -0.71
C VAL A 396 -13.93 18.40 -2.02
N ILE A 397 -14.94 17.58 -2.27
CA ILE A 397 -15.09 16.83 -3.53
C ILE A 397 -15.33 17.81 -4.69
N GLU A 398 -16.22 18.80 -4.52
CA GLU A 398 -16.44 19.85 -5.52
C GLU A 398 -15.16 20.63 -5.84
N TYR A 399 -14.37 20.98 -4.82
CA TYR A 399 -13.08 21.66 -4.99
C TYR A 399 -12.11 20.80 -5.81
N GLY A 400 -12.01 19.52 -5.52
CA GLY A 400 -11.19 18.57 -6.29
C GLY A 400 -11.62 18.53 -7.76
N ALA A 401 -12.93 18.43 -8.02
CA ALA A 401 -13.49 18.44 -9.36
C ALA A 401 -13.17 19.76 -10.12
N GLU A 402 -13.38 20.93 -9.48
CA GLU A 402 -13.08 22.24 -10.05
C GLU A 402 -11.63 22.36 -10.51
N HIS A 403 -10.69 21.74 -9.78
CA HIS A 403 -9.25 21.81 -10.03
C HIS A 403 -8.69 20.60 -10.79
N GLY A 404 -9.55 19.66 -11.21
CA GLY A 404 -9.15 18.47 -11.97
C GLY A 404 -8.31 17.48 -11.17
N LEU A 405 -8.45 17.47 -9.84
CA LEU A 405 -7.83 16.52 -8.94
C LEU A 405 -8.64 15.21 -8.87
N ASN A 406 -7.98 14.12 -8.61
CA ASN A 406 -8.64 12.88 -8.23
C ASN A 406 -9.05 12.92 -6.74
N ILE A 407 -10.04 12.11 -6.39
CA ILE A 407 -10.55 11.97 -5.03
C ILE A 407 -10.37 10.51 -4.61
N HIS A 408 -9.67 10.29 -3.49
CA HIS A 408 -9.32 8.96 -3.00
C HIS A 408 -9.77 8.84 -1.55
N ILE A 409 -10.80 8.01 -1.29
CA ILE A 409 -11.53 7.98 -0.02
C ILE A 409 -11.32 6.61 0.63
N HIS A 410 -10.66 6.59 1.80
CA HIS A 410 -10.65 5.41 2.67
C HIS A 410 -12.07 5.11 3.14
N GLU A 411 -12.49 3.87 3.03
CA GLU A 411 -13.82 3.41 3.35
C GLU A 411 -13.79 1.94 3.83
N ILE A 412 -14.33 1.72 5.03
CA ILE A 412 -14.44 0.40 5.66
C ILE A 412 -15.91 0.01 5.87
N GLY A 413 -16.72 0.91 6.42
CA GLY A 413 -18.09 0.62 6.80
C GLY A 413 -19.12 0.94 5.72
N ASP A 414 -20.15 0.14 5.61
CA ASP A 414 -21.23 0.31 4.64
C ASP A 414 -21.96 1.66 4.74
N ALA A 415 -22.08 2.22 5.96
CA ALA A 415 -22.65 3.56 6.14
C ALA A 415 -21.66 4.66 5.70
N ALA A 416 -20.35 4.43 5.82
CA ALA A 416 -19.34 5.35 5.32
C ALA A 416 -19.33 5.38 3.79
N ALA A 417 -19.45 4.22 3.13
CA ALA A 417 -19.62 4.11 1.68
C ALA A 417 -20.82 4.93 1.20
N THR A 418 -21.99 4.71 1.81
CA THR A 418 -23.22 5.43 1.47
C THR A 418 -23.06 6.94 1.64
N MET A 419 -22.47 7.41 2.75
CA MET A 419 -22.21 8.83 3.00
C MET A 419 -21.27 9.43 1.96
N ALA A 420 -20.19 8.74 1.63
CA ALA A 420 -19.24 9.21 0.60
C ALA A 420 -19.91 9.33 -0.77
N LEU A 421 -20.71 8.32 -1.15
CA LEU A 421 -21.45 8.33 -2.40
C LEU A 421 -22.52 9.44 -2.45
N ASP A 422 -23.17 9.77 -1.32
CA ASP A 422 -24.10 10.90 -1.23
C ASP A 422 -23.40 12.24 -1.54
N ALA A 423 -22.18 12.40 -1.04
CA ALA A 423 -21.39 13.61 -1.30
C ALA A 423 -20.90 13.67 -2.76
N VAL A 424 -20.47 12.53 -3.33
CA VAL A 424 -20.06 12.44 -4.75
C VAL A 424 -21.24 12.72 -5.68
N GLU A 425 -22.43 12.18 -5.41
CA GLU A 425 -23.63 12.38 -6.22
C GLU A 425 -24.03 13.87 -6.28
N LYS A 426 -23.94 14.57 -5.15
CA LYS A 426 -24.22 16.01 -5.11
C LYS A 426 -23.16 16.83 -5.86
N ALA A 427 -21.88 16.50 -5.68
CA ALA A 427 -20.80 17.18 -6.39
C ALA A 427 -20.88 16.94 -7.91
N GLU A 428 -21.28 15.75 -8.34
CA GLU A 428 -21.46 15.40 -9.76
C GLU A 428 -22.56 16.23 -10.45
N GLU A 429 -23.60 16.67 -9.75
CA GLU A 429 -24.60 17.58 -10.30
C GLU A 429 -23.98 18.87 -10.86
N ALA A 430 -22.89 19.37 -10.23
CA ALA A 430 -22.17 20.56 -10.66
C ALA A 430 -20.98 20.22 -11.58
N TYR A 431 -20.35 19.08 -11.38
CA TYR A 431 -19.10 18.63 -12.04
C TYR A 431 -19.24 17.23 -12.65
N PRO A 432 -19.95 17.06 -13.79
CA PRO A 432 -20.20 15.75 -14.41
C PRO A 432 -18.95 14.94 -14.79
N GLU A 433 -17.79 15.60 -14.91
CA GLU A 433 -16.50 14.97 -15.18
C GLU A 433 -15.96 14.11 -14.05
N LEU A 434 -16.57 14.15 -12.85
CA LEU A 434 -16.25 13.22 -11.76
C LEU A 434 -16.51 11.75 -12.15
N LYS A 435 -17.39 11.51 -13.13
CA LYS A 435 -17.70 10.17 -13.68
C LYS A 435 -16.57 9.54 -14.49
N ASP A 436 -15.52 10.28 -14.82
CA ASP A 436 -14.39 9.81 -15.61
C ASP A 436 -13.32 9.15 -14.70
N ASP A 437 -13.74 8.18 -13.85
CA ASP A 437 -12.89 7.38 -12.92
C ASP A 437 -12.01 8.25 -11.99
N ARG A 438 -12.53 9.42 -11.60
CA ARG A 438 -11.79 10.35 -10.75
C ARG A 438 -11.98 10.13 -9.25
N VAL A 439 -12.96 9.35 -8.87
CA VAL A 439 -13.27 9.04 -7.49
C VAL A 439 -13.05 7.56 -7.23
N SER A 440 -12.32 7.25 -6.15
CA SER A 440 -12.10 5.89 -5.70
C SER A 440 -12.50 5.74 -4.24
N LEU A 441 -13.27 4.69 -3.93
CA LEU A 441 -13.42 4.15 -2.58
C LEU A 441 -12.35 3.07 -2.38
N VAL A 442 -11.70 3.10 -1.22
CA VAL A 442 -10.53 2.26 -0.95
C VAL A 442 -10.78 1.37 0.25
N HIS A 443 -10.30 0.16 0.14
CA HIS A 443 -10.52 -1.01 0.97
C HIS A 443 -11.86 -1.69 0.66
N CYS A 444 -12.95 -0.97 0.62
CA CYS A 444 -14.26 -1.50 0.24
C CYS A 444 -14.61 -2.78 1.04
N GLN A 445 -14.33 -2.74 2.37
CA GLN A 445 -14.54 -3.93 3.19
C GLN A 445 -16.02 -4.25 3.28
N PHE A 446 -16.85 -3.26 3.59
CA PHE A 446 -18.31 -3.43 3.62
C PHE A 446 -18.96 -2.36 2.75
N ILE A 447 -19.70 -2.78 1.73
CA ILE A 447 -20.50 -1.89 0.88
C ILE A 447 -21.90 -2.47 0.78
N ASP A 448 -22.93 -1.65 1.00
CA ASP A 448 -24.31 -2.08 0.76
C ASP A 448 -24.50 -2.37 -0.75
N ARG A 449 -24.99 -3.56 -1.06
CA ARG A 449 -25.22 -3.98 -2.45
C ARG A 449 -26.24 -3.09 -3.19
N ASP A 450 -27.11 -2.40 -2.46
CA ASP A 450 -28.03 -1.43 -3.03
C ASP A 450 -27.32 -0.17 -3.57
N ASP A 451 -26.06 0.08 -3.14
CA ASP A 451 -25.21 1.18 -3.63
C ASP A 451 -24.43 0.83 -4.91
N PHE A 452 -24.29 -0.45 -5.30
CA PHE A 452 -23.53 -0.83 -6.50
C PHE A 452 -24.03 -0.16 -7.80
N PRO A 453 -25.35 -0.10 -8.10
CA PRO A 453 -25.83 0.61 -9.27
C PRO A 453 -25.44 2.09 -9.28
N ARG A 454 -25.44 2.72 -8.08
CA ARG A 454 -25.07 4.13 -7.90
C ARG A 454 -23.57 4.34 -8.09
N MET A 455 -22.71 3.49 -7.51
CA MET A 455 -21.27 3.52 -7.75
C MET A 455 -20.96 3.47 -9.26
N LYS A 456 -21.60 2.53 -9.98
CA LYS A 456 -21.46 2.42 -11.43
C LYS A 456 -21.92 3.68 -12.16
N GLU A 457 -23.05 4.26 -11.79
CA GLU A 457 -23.58 5.47 -12.44
C GLU A 457 -22.67 6.68 -12.22
N LEU A 458 -22.08 6.78 -11.04
CA LEU A 458 -21.16 7.85 -10.64
C LEU A 458 -19.73 7.64 -11.13
N GLY A 459 -19.39 6.49 -11.76
CA GLY A 459 -18.02 6.18 -12.20
C GLY A 459 -17.04 6.04 -11.05
N VAL A 460 -17.49 5.60 -9.86
CA VAL A 460 -16.64 5.41 -8.69
C VAL A 460 -15.93 4.07 -8.78
N SER A 461 -14.60 4.07 -8.70
CA SER A 461 -13.79 2.87 -8.66
C SER A 461 -13.76 2.26 -7.26
N ALA A 462 -13.69 0.93 -7.16
CA ALA A 462 -13.47 0.18 -5.94
C ALA A 462 -12.03 -0.33 -5.91
N ILE A 463 -11.25 0.06 -4.90
CA ILE A 463 -9.88 -0.40 -4.71
C ILE A 463 -9.88 -1.36 -3.52
N VAL A 464 -9.57 -2.64 -3.77
CA VAL A 464 -9.72 -3.74 -2.81
C VAL A 464 -8.40 -4.46 -2.56
N ALA A 465 -8.25 -5.05 -1.36
CA ALA A 465 -7.10 -5.88 -1.01
C ALA A 465 -7.47 -7.37 -1.01
N PRO A 466 -7.18 -8.13 -2.06
CA PRO A 466 -7.41 -9.57 -2.05
C PRO A 466 -6.66 -10.31 -0.93
N TYR A 467 -5.55 -9.74 -0.46
CA TYR A 467 -4.78 -10.24 0.68
C TYR A 467 -5.63 -10.40 1.94
N TRP A 468 -6.61 -9.49 2.15
CA TRP A 468 -7.47 -9.45 3.33
C TRP A 468 -8.80 -10.19 3.14
N ALA A 469 -9.12 -10.51 1.90
CA ALA A 469 -10.34 -11.24 1.56
C ALA A 469 -10.23 -12.75 1.83
N VAL A 470 -9.62 -13.12 2.96
CA VAL A 470 -9.35 -14.48 3.41
C VAL A 470 -9.91 -14.70 4.83
N MET A 471 -10.07 -15.94 5.23
CA MET A 471 -10.43 -16.28 6.60
C MET A 471 -9.17 -16.73 7.34
N ASP A 472 -8.62 -15.83 8.14
CA ASP A 472 -7.42 -16.00 8.95
C ASP A 472 -7.71 -15.89 10.45
N ASP A 473 -6.71 -15.68 11.28
CA ASP A 473 -6.89 -15.49 12.72
C ASP A 473 -7.52 -14.13 13.05
N TYR A 474 -7.31 -13.08 12.23
CA TYR A 474 -8.01 -11.80 12.36
C TYR A 474 -9.53 -11.97 12.24
N TYR A 475 -9.98 -12.75 11.26
CA TYR A 475 -11.40 -13.08 11.10
C TYR A 475 -12.01 -13.64 12.39
N TRP A 476 -11.29 -14.56 13.08
CA TRP A 476 -11.81 -15.25 14.24
C TRP A 476 -11.63 -14.50 15.55
N SER A 477 -10.45 -13.91 15.76
CA SER A 477 -10.06 -13.32 17.04
C SER A 477 -10.37 -11.84 17.16
N VAL A 478 -10.41 -11.11 16.02
CA VAL A 478 -10.63 -9.67 15.98
C VAL A 478 -12.01 -9.33 15.44
N TYR A 479 -12.32 -9.70 14.20
CA TYR A 479 -13.53 -9.24 13.51
C TYR A 479 -14.81 -9.88 14.05
N LEU A 480 -14.85 -11.21 14.16
CA LEU A 480 -16.07 -11.92 14.57
C LEU A 480 -16.60 -11.48 15.96
N PRO A 481 -15.77 -11.20 16.97
CA PRO A 481 -16.24 -10.66 18.24
C PRO A 481 -16.86 -9.27 18.17
N LEU A 482 -16.52 -8.47 17.16
CA LEU A 482 -17.02 -7.11 16.97
C LEU A 482 -18.37 -7.10 16.24
N MET A 483 -18.63 -8.10 15.40
CA MET A 483 -19.81 -8.14 14.53
C MET A 483 -21.02 -8.78 15.20
N SER A 484 -22.22 -8.32 14.85
CA SER A 484 -23.48 -8.85 15.37
C SER A 484 -23.72 -10.32 15.04
N SER A 485 -23.15 -10.79 13.96
CA SER A 485 -23.19 -12.18 13.53
C SER A 485 -22.10 -12.51 12.52
N GLN A 486 -21.80 -13.79 12.36
CA GLN A 486 -20.92 -14.26 11.29
C GLN A 486 -21.48 -13.95 9.89
N GLU A 487 -22.81 -13.94 9.72
CA GLU A 487 -23.46 -13.62 8.44
C GLU A 487 -23.22 -12.14 8.05
N ALA A 488 -23.18 -11.24 9.02
CA ALA A 488 -22.84 -9.84 8.80
C ALA A 488 -21.34 -9.72 8.40
N LEU A 489 -20.45 -10.38 9.12
CA LEU A 489 -19.02 -10.40 8.79
C LEU A 489 -18.74 -10.98 7.40
N ASP A 490 -19.45 -12.05 7.03
CA ASP A 490 -19.26 -12.74 5.74
C ASP A 490 -19.64 -11.89 4.51
N THR A 491 -20.21 -10.68 4.68
CA THR A 491 -20.52 -9.77 3.54
C THR A 491 -19.29 -8.99 3.05
N GLN A 492 -18.19 -9.05 3.77
CA GLN A 492 -16.97 -8.28 3.46
C GLN A 492 -16.31 -8.63 2.11
N TYR A 493 -15.66 -7.64 1.50
CA TYR A 493 -14.93 -7.73 0.25
C TYR A 493 -15.72 -8.37 -0.91
N PRO A 494 -16.81 -7.74 -1.39
CA PRO A 494 -17.67 -8.28 -2.44
C PRO A 494 -17.09 -8.10 -3.86
N MET A 495 -15.86 -8.58 -4.12
CA MET A 495 -15.04 -8.29 -5.32
C MET A 495 -15.75 -8.65 -6.63
N GLU A 496 -16.25 -9.89 -6.74
CA GLU A 496 -16.91 -10.38 -7.94
C GLU A 496 -18.26 -9.68 -8.18
N SER A 497 -18.97 -9.35 -7.11
CA SER A 497 -20.23 -8.60 -7.20
C SER A 497 -20.04 -7.17 -7.69
N LEU A 498 -18.96 -6.50 -7.28
CA LEU A 498 -18.56 -5.18 -7.78
C LEU A 498 -18.21 -5.24 -9.27
N GLU A 499 -17.37 -6.23 -9.67
CA GLU A 499 -17.01 -6.45 -11.07
C GLU A 499 -18.23 -6.72 -11.97
N LYS A 500 -19.15 -7.62 -11.53
CA LYS A 500 -20.40 -7.90 -12.24
C LYS A 500 -21.34 -6.72 -12.33
N ALA A 501 -21.29 -5.80 -11.38
CA ALA A 501 -22.02 -4.53 -11.47
C ALA A 501 -21.39 -3.59 -12.52
N GLY A 502 -20.19 -3.90 -13.02
CA GLY A 502 -19.42 -3.13 -13.99
C GLY A 502 -18.72 -1.94 -13.34
N ILE A 503 -18.37 -2.03 -12.08
CA ILE A 503 -17.54 -1.09 -11.34
C ILE A 503 -16.09 -1.42 -11.66
N ASN A 504 -15.23 -0.41 -11.82
CA ASN A 504 -13.79 -0.62 -11.98
C ASN A 504 -13.22 -1.12 -10.66
N VAL A 505 -12.80 -2.39 -10.62
CA VAL A 505 -12.15 -3.01 -9.44
C VAL A 505 -10.65 -3.02 -9.66
N ALA A 506 -9.88 -2.40 -8.75
CA ALA A 506 -8.42 -2.38 -8.76
C ALA A 506 -7.86 -2.94 -7.45
N PHE A 507 -6.60 -3.37 -7.47
CA PHE A 507 -5.96 -4.02 -6.31
C PHE A 507 -4.98 -3.11 -5.59
N HIS A 508 -4.89 -3.34 -4.27
CA HIS A 508 -3.89 -2.71 -3.43
C HIS A 508 -3.37 -3.66 -2.35
N SER A 509 -2.21 -3.33 -1.81
CA SER A 509 -1.62 -3.99 -0.64
C SER A 509 -1.70 -3.15 0.62
N ASP A 510 -1.87 -1.83 0.44
CA ASP A 510 -1.72 -0.85 1.51
C ASP A 510 -0.35 -0.97 2.21
N TYR A 511 0.70 -1.25 1.40
CA TYR A 511 2.05 -1.40 1.97
C TYR A 511 2.38 -0.17 2.85
N VAL A 512 2.69 -0.38 4.08
CA VAL A 512 3.32 -1.47 4.84
C VAL A 512 2.34 -2.46 5.50
N VAL A 513 1.02 -2.25 5.42
CA VAL A 513 0.02 -3.16 6.05
C VAL A 513 0.20 -4.58 5.55
N THR A 514 0.34 -4.75 4.23
CA THR A 514 0.62 -6.05 3.63
C THR A 514 1.74 -5.93 2.61
N LYS A 515 2.67 -6.89 2.61
CA LYS A 515 3.70 -6.97 1.57
C LYS A 515 3.06 -7.36 0.24
N PRO A 516 3.31 -6.62 -0.86
CA PRO A 516 2.66 -6.84 -2.15
C PRO A 516 3.23 -8.06 -2.91
N ASP A 517 3.07 -9.26 -2.35
CA ASP A 517 3.47 -10.52 -2.98
C ASP A 517 2.49 -10.90 -4.09
N MET A 518 2.97 -11.00 -5.34
CA MET A 518 2.15 -11.32 -6.51
C MET A 518 1.45 -12.67 -6.38
N GLY A 519 2.14 -13.69 -5.88
CA GLY A 519 1.56 -15.03 -5.73
C GLY A 519 0.43 -15.05 -4.71
N TRP A 520 0.60 -14.34 -3.59
CA TRP A 520 -0.47 -14.17 -2.61
C TRP A 520 -1.66 -13.43 -3.24
N LEU A 521 -1.41 -12.30 -3.88
CA LEU A 521 -2.44 -11.52 -4.57
C LEU A 521 -3.28 -12.38 -5.53
N PHE A 522 -2.63 -13.05 -6.48
CA PHE A 522 -3.29 -13.85 -7.52
C PHE A 522 -4.05 -15.03 -6.93
N TYR A 523 -3.44 -15.73 -5.97
CA TYR A 523 -4.08 -16.88 -5.34
C TYR A 523 -5.31 -16.47 -4.51
N SER A 524 -5.20 -15.43 -3.68
CA SER A 524 -6.30 -14.98 -2.84
C SER A 524 -7.46 -14.37 -3.63
N ALA A 525 -7.19 -13.60 -4.69
CA ALA A 525 -8.22 -13.06 -5.57
C ALA A 525 -9.08 -14.18 -6.19
N GLN A 526 -8.45 -15.30 -6.57
CA GLN A 526 -9.10 -16.42 -7.25
C GLN A 526 -9.67 -17.49 -6.31
N THR A 527 -9.32 -17.48 -5.01
CA THR A 527 -9.72 -18.55 -4.07
C THR A 527 -10.31 -18.06 -2.76
N ARG A 528 -10.01 -16.83 -2.35
CA ARG A 528 -10.29 -16.25 -1.01
C ARG A 528 -9.68 -17.11 0.12
N VAL A 529 -8.55 -17.73 -0.12
CA VAL A 529 -7.83 -18.57 0.85
C VAL A 529 -6.41 -18.06 1.02
N LEU A 530 -5.92 -18.01 2.25
CA LEU A 530 -4.52 -17.70 2.54
C LEU A 530 -3.59 -18.70 1.84
N PRO A 531 -2.56 -18.27 1.08
CA PRO A 531 -1.59 -19.18 0.46
C PRO A 531 -0.94 -20.13 1.47
N GLN A 532 -0.55 -21.33 1.02
CA GLN A 532 0.11 -22.29 1.91
C GLN A 532 1.43 -21.74 2.50
N LYS A 533 2.22 -21.06 1.66
CA LYS A 533 3.48 -20.44 2.09
C LYS A 533 3.28 -19.40 3.21
N MET A 534 2.19 -18.65 3.18
CA MET A 534 1.86 -17.66 4.20
C MET A 534 1.33 -18.33 5.48
N PHE A 535 0.52 -19.38 5.33
CA PHE A 535 0.09 -20.19 6.46
C PHE A 535 1.28 -20.80 7.22
N ASP A 536 2.22 -21.38 6.49
CA ASP A 536 3.42 -22.00 7.07
C ASP A 536 4.32 -20.96 7.75
N LEU A 537 4.40 -19.75 7.19
CA LEU A 537 5.17 -18.64 7.75
C LEU A 537 4.56 -18.14 9.07
N TRP A 538 3.26 -17.91 9.11
CA TRP A 538 2.60 -17.30 10.26
C TRP A 538 2.27 -18.28 11.37
N TYR A 539 1.79 -19.48 11.01
CA TYR A 539 1.27 -20.46 11.98
C TYR A 539 2.17 -21.68 12.12
N GLY A 540 3.08 -21.92 11.19
CA GLY A 540 3.99 -23.07 11.13
C GLY A 540 3.37 -24.28 10.41
N GLU A 541 4.20 -25.05 9.69
CA GLU A 541 3.81 -26.22 8.90
C GLU A 541 2.98 -27.25 9.70
N ASP A 542 3.28 -27.44 10.98
CA ASP A 542 2.64 -28.42 11.89
C ASP A 542 1.94 -27.69 13.06
N SER A 543 1.18 -26.63 12.80
CA SER A 543 0.49 -25.88 13.85
C SER A 543 -0.44 -26.77 14.68
N ASP A 544 -0.35 -26.66 16.02
CA ASP A 544 -1.26 -27.33 16.95
C ASP A 544 -2.59 -26.57 17.14
N GLU A 545 -2.63 -25.29 16.78
CA GLU A 545 -3.74 -24.37 17.02
C GLU A 545 -4.57 -24.12 15.77
N PHE A 546 -3.93 -24.04 14.59
CA PHE A 546 -4.58 -23.70 13.32
C PHE A 546 -4.49 -24.87 12.33
N PHE A 547 -5.45 -24.93 11.39
CA PHE A 547 -5.36 -25.80 10.22
C PHE A 547 -5.87 -25.07 8.99
N ARG A 548 -5.16 -25.20 7.87
CA ARG A 548 -5.57 -24.64 6.57
C ARG A 548 -6.44 -25.64 5.80
N SER A 549 -7.49 -25.13 5.17
CA SER A 549 -8.31 -25.91 4.24
C SER A 549 -8.73 -25.06 3.05
N THR A 550 -8.70 -25.66 1.86
CA THR A 550 -9.30 -25.12 0.63
C THR A 550 -10.68 -25.72 0.34
N ASP A 551 -11.14 -26.67 1.18
CA ASP A 551 -12.40 -27.38 1.01
C ASP A 551 -13.55 -26.54 1.56
N THR A 552 -14.35 -25.98 0.67
CA THR A 552 -15.53 -25.17 0.98
C THR A 552 -16.64 -25.94 1.73
N SER A 553 -16.55 -27.28 1.83
CA SER A 553 -17.48 -28.11 2.59
C SER A 553 -17.14 -28.22 4.08
N VAL A 554 -15.94 -27.77 4.48
CA VAL A 554 -15.56 -27.71 5.91
C VAL A 554 -16.46 -26.71 6.62
N SER A 555 -16.93 -27.07 7.81
CA SER A 555 -17.75 -26.18 8.60
C SER A 555 -16.98 -24.94 9.03
N GLN A 556 -17.52 -23.78 8.77
CA GLN A 556 -16.98 -22.49 9.17
C GLN A 556 -17.57 -21.99 10.49
N LYS A 557 -18.22 -22.84 11.25
CA LYS A 557 -18.76 -22.47 12.57
C LYS A 557 -17.74 -22.73 13.66
N PRO A 558 -17.53 -21.78 14.58
CA PRO A 558 -16.58 -21.96 15.69
C PRO A 558 -16.84 -23.22 16.53
N GLU A 559 -18.12 -23.56 16.75
CA GLU A 559 -18.51 -24.72 17.55
C GLU A 559 -18.18 -26.08 16.91
N ASP A 560 -17.95 -26.13 15.60
CA ASP A 560 -17.62 -27.35 14.87
C ASP A 560 -16.09 -27.55 14.77
N ASN A 561 -15.27 -26.54 15.05
CA ASN A 561 -13.82 -26.50 14.93
C ASN A 561 -13.15 -26.29 16.30
N VAL A 562 -13.57 -27.07 17.30
CA VAL A 562 -13.16 -26.91 18.71
C VAL A 562 -11.73 -27.32 19.03
N ASP A 563 -11.11 -28.14 18.18
CA ASP A 563 -9.74 -28.65 18.41
C ASP A 563 -8.67 -27.76 17.76
N LYS A 564 -8.97 -27.16 16.62
CA LYS A 564 -8.10 -26.22 15.88
C LYS A 564 -8.93 -25.18 15.14
N VAL A 565 -8.41 -23.97 15.02
CA VAL A 565 -9.03 -22.87 14.29
C VAL A 565 -8.84 -23.07 12.77
N LEU A 566 -9.91 -22.92 12.01
CA LEU A 566 -9.87 -23.01 10.55
C LEU A 566 -9.28 -21.74 9.94
N ILE A 567 -8.26 -21.88 9.14
CA ILE A 567 -7.78 -20.91 8.17
C ILE A 567 -8.24 -21.41 6.79
N GLY A 568 -9.19 -20.72 6.18
CA GLY A 568 -9.87 -21.27 5.00
C GLY A 568 -10.47 -20.23 4.08
N PRO A 569 -11.32 -20.68 3.13
CA PRO A 569 -11.98 -19.75 2.24
C PRO A 569 -12.97 -18.88 3.01
N LEU A 570 -12.86 -17.57 2.84
CA LEU A 570 -13.89 -16.66 3.32
C LEU A 570 -15.22 -17.04 2.67
N LYS A 571 -16.29 -17.08 3.44
CA LYS A 571 -17.62 -17.44 2.92
C LYS A 571 -18.01 -16.50 1.77
N GLN A 572 -18.95 -16.93 0.92
CA GLN A 572 -19.23 -16.35 -0.39
C GLN A 572 -18.10 -16.63 -1.41
N TRP A 573 -17.91 -17.92 -1.68
CA TRP A 573 -17.01 -18.41 -2.73
C TRP A 573 -17.36 -17.91 -4.14
N ASP A 574 -18.52 -17.35 -4.35
CA ASP A 574 -18.97 -16.66 -5.55
C ASP A 574 -18.44 -15.21 -5.66
N GLU A 575 -17.67 -14.74 -4.67
CA GLU A 575 -16.93 -13.46 -4.71
C GLU A 575 -15.45 -13.63 -5.15
N VAL A 576 -15.08 -14.79 -5.67
CA VAL A 576 -13.77 -15.03 -6.28
C VAL A 576 -13.73 -14.52 -7.71
N LEU A 577 -12.61 -13.93 -8.11
CA LEU A 577 -12.39 -13.44 -9.46
C LEU A 577 -11.85 -14.55 -10.38
N SER A 578 -12.17 -14.48 -11.66
CA SER A 578 -11.49 -15.27 -12.68
C SER A 578 -10.04 -14.79 -12.87
N LEU A 579 -9.23 -15.56 -13.63
CA LEU A 579 -7.88 -15.11 -13.96
C LEU A 579 -7.90 -13.81 -14.78
N ASP A 580 -8.83 -13.67 -15.73
CA ASP A 580 -8.94 -12.47 -16.56
C ASP A 580 -9.28 -11.22 -15.75
N GLU A 581 -10.26 -11.32 -14.84
CA GLU A 581 -10.62 -10.24 -13.91
C GLU A 581 -9.45 -9.92 -12.96
N THR A 582 -8.72 -10.94 -12.48
CA THR A 582 -7.53 -10.75 -11.63
C THR A 582 -6.43 -9.99 -12.38
N LEU A 583 -6.16 -10.36 -13.63
CA LEU A 583 -5.17 -9.69 -14.48
C LEU A 583 -5.56 -8.23 -14.75
N GLN A 584 -6.83 -7.97 -15.07
CA GLN A 584 -7.32 -6.61 -15.30
C GLN A 584 -7.23 -5.75 -14.04
N ALA A 585 -7.64 -6.29 -12.89
CA ALA A 585 -7.60 -5.58 -11.61
C ALA A 585 -6.17 -5.23 -11.17
N ALA A 586 -5.19 -6.12 -11.45
CA ALA A 586 -3.79 -5.91 -11.11
C ALA A 586 -3.06 -4.93 -12.05
N THR A 587 -3.63 -4.60 -13.23
CA THR A 587 -2.95 -3.85 -14.28
C THR A 587 -3.75 -2.63 -14.75
N ILE A 588 -4.61 -2.80 -15.78
CA ILE A 588 -5.30 -1.69 -16.44
C ILE A 588 -6.29 -0.96 -15.52
N ASN A 589 -6.96 -1.70 -14.62
CA ASN A 589 -7.91 -1.09 -13.71
C ASN A 589 -7.22 -0.19 -12.67
N GLY A 590 -6.06 -0.63 -12.14
CA GLY A 590 -5.19 0.21 -11.32
C GLY A 590 -4.69 1.45 -12.09
N ALA A 591 -4.27 1.28 -13.34
CA ALA A 591 -3.85 2.40 -14.18
C ALA A 591 -4.96 3.43 -14.40
N ARG A 592 -6.24 3.01 -14.49
CA ARG A 592 -7.41 3.92 -14.58
C ARG A 592 -7.56 4.79 -13.34
N THR A 593 -7.36 4.23 -12.14
CA THR A 593 -7.52 5.02 -10.89
C THR A 593 -6.53 6.17 -10.77
N ILE A 594 -5.41 6.11 -11.51
CA ILE A 594 -4.40 7.17 -11.59
C ILE A 594 -4.37 7.90 -12.95
N ASN A 595 -5.36 7.64 -13.83
CA ASN A 595 -5.50 8.22 -15.16
C ASN A 595 -4.27 7.99 -16.08
N LEU A 596 -3.71 6.79 -16.06
CA LEU A 596 -2.60 6.35 -16.90
C LEU A 596 -2.95 5.17 -17.83
N ASP A 597 -4.21 4.76 -17.92
CA ASP A 597 -4.66 3.62 -18.73
C ASP A 597 -4.48 3.85 -20.24
N ASP A 598 -4.34 5.09 -20.69
CA ASP A 598 -3.93 5.43 -22.05
C ASP A 598 -2.43 5.14 -22.33
N LYS A 599 -1.61 5.00 -21.31
CA LYS A 599 -0.16 4.85 -21.38
C LYS A 599 0.36 3.47 -20.97
N ILE A 600 -0.23 2.85 -19.93
CA ILE A 600 0.24 1.62 -19.29
C ILE A 600 -0.94 0.65 -19.05
N GLY A 601 -0.67 -0.49 -18.41
CA GLY A 601 -1.68 -1.43 -17.94
C GLY A 601 -2.18 -2.42 -18.99
N SER A 602 -1.74 -2.30 -20.27
CA SER A 602 -2.03 -3.28 -21.34
C SER A 602 -0.90 -3.36 -22.35
N ILE A 603 -0.76 -4.53 -23.02
CA ILE A 603 0.24 -4.74 -24.07
C ILE A 603 -0.37 -4.39 -25.43
N VAL A 604 -0.34 -3.10 -25.75
CA VAL A 604 -0.86 -2.54 -27.02
C VAL A 604 0.20 -1.66 -27.66
N GLU A 605 0.33 -1.74 -28.99
CA GLU A 605 1.28 -0.92 -29.76
C GLU A 605 1.06 0.58 -29.47
N GLY A 606 2.15 1.27 -29.17
CA GLY A 606 2.18 2.70 -28.82
C GLY A 606 2.12 3.01 -27.32
N LYS A 607 1.68 2.08 -26.47
CA LYS A 607 1.77 2.22 -25.01
C LYS A 607 3.21 2.11 -24.53
N SER A 608 3.45 2.51 -23.30
CA SER A 608 4.74 2.39 -22.63
C SER A 608 5.11 0.90 -22.48
N ALA A 609 6.38 0.60 -22.65
CA ALA A 609 6.91 -0.74 -22.50
C ALA A 609 7.16 -1.10 -21.03
N ASP A 610 6.11 -0.97 -20.21
CA ASP A 610 6.04 -1.36 -18.81
C ASP A 610 5.41 -2.75 -18.76
N ILE A 611 6.24 -3.78 -18.87
CA ILE A 611 5.81 -5.17 -18.96
C ILE A 611 6.69 -6.07 -18.10
N MET A 612 6.26 -7.31 -17.90
CA MET A 612 7.06 -8.32 -17.20
C MET A 612 6.93 -9.70 -17.84
N ILE A 613 7.93 -10.53 -17.60
CA ILE A 613 7.92 -11.96 -17.90
C ILE A 613 7.81 -12.71 -16.59
N LEU A 614 6.86 -13.61 -16.47
CA LEU A 614 6.64 -14.42 -15.26
C LEU A 614 7.47 -15.71 -15.29
N ASN A 615 7.54 -16.38 -14.14
CA ASN A 615 8.21 -17.67 -13.98
C ASN A 615 7.36 -18.87 -14.47
N MET A 616 6.12 -18.63 -14.93
CA MET A 616 5.18 -19.66 -15.39
C MET A 616 4.23 -19.16 -16.47
N ASN A 617 3.54 -20.12 -17.12
CA ASN A 617 2.39 -19.85 -17.97
C ASN A 617 1.12 -19.92 -17.11
N LEU A 618 0.52 -18.78 -16.79
CA LEU A 618 -0.66 -18.66 -15.92
C LEU A 618 -1.89 -19.40 -16.49
N ARG A 619 -2.02 -19.48 -17.83
CA ARG A 619 -3.17 -20.15 -18.46
C ARG A 619 -3.10 -21.67 -18.35
N GLU A 620 -1.90 -22.24 -18.26
CA GLU A 620 -1.67 -23.68 -18.15
C GLU A 620 -1.43 -24.15 -16.72
N ALA A 621 -0.96 -23.27 -15.84
CA ALA A 621 -0.71 -23.58 -14.44
C ALA A 621 -2.03 -23.84 -13.71
N PRO A 622 -2.11 -24.90 -12.87
CA PRO A 622 -3.25 -25.07 -11.98
C PRO A 622 -3.29 -23.94 -10.95
N ILE A 623 -4.50 -23.58 -10.48
CA ILE A 623 -4.70 -22.44 -9.58
C ILE A 623 -3.88 -22.56 -8.28
N GLU A 624 -3.63 -23.78 -7.82
CA GLU A 624 -2.81 -24.06 -6.63
C GLU A 624 -1.34 -23.65 -6.80
N GLU A 625 -0.87 -23.51 -8.05
CA GLU A 625 0.49 -23.03 -8.33
C GLU A 625 0.56 -21.51 -8.47
N HIS A 626 -0.57 -20.81 -8.57
CA HIS A 626 -0.59 -19.34 -8.68
C HIS A 626 -0.01 -18.66 -7.44
N GLU A 627 -0.01 -19.31 -6.28
CA GLU A 627 0.68 -18.78 -5.08
C GLU A 627 2.20 -18.65 -5.26
N ASN A 628 2.79 -19.29 -6.30
CA ASN A 628 4.21 -19.27 -6.59
C ASN A 628 4.57 -18.39 -7.79
N VAL A 629 3.59 -17.66 -8.36
CA VAL A 629 3.86 -16.76 -9.47
C VAL A 629 4.74 -15.60 -9.03
N ALA A 630 5.72 -15.28 -9.85
CA ALA A 630 6.63 -14.16 -9.63
C ALA A 630 7.21 -13.67 -10.95
N PRO A 631 7.61 -12.41 -11.08
CA PRO A 631 8.35 -11.94 -12.24
C PRO A 631 9.76 -12.55 -12.28
N ILE A 632 10.22 -12.93 -13.45
CA ILE A 632 11.62 -13.24 -13.71
C ILE A 632 12.34 -12.08 -14.41
N ARG A 633 11.59 -11.18 -15.04
CA ARG A 633 12.13 -9.93 -15.57
C ARG A 633 11.03 -8.86 -15.60
N THR A 634 11.35 -7.65 -15.15
CA THR A 634 10.46 -6.49 -15.19
C THR A 634 11.10 -5.38 -16.02
N PHE A 635 10.29 -4.76 -16.87
CA PHE A 635 10.69 -3.64 -17.72
C PHE A 635 9.92 -2.39 -17.35
N PHE A 636 10.63 -1.27 -17.27
CA PHE A 636 10.09 0.07 -17.18
C PHE A 636 10.54 0.88 -18.39
N GLU A 637 9.60 1.31 -19.22
CA GLU A 637 9.90 1.99 -20.49
C GLU A 637 10.93 1.21 -21.32
N GLY A 638 10.73 -0.11 -21.46
CA GLY A 638 11.58 -1.00 -22.23
C GLY A 638 12.98 -1.27 -21.65
N ARG A 639 13.33 -0.65 -20.53
CA ARG A 639 14.59 -0.92 -19.82
C ARG A 639 14.35 -2.01 -18.78
N THR A 640 15.22 -3.02 -18.71
CA THR A 640 15.18 -3.99 -17.61
C THR A 640 15.48 -3.27 -16.28
N VAL A 641 14.54 -3.32 -15.36
CA VAL A 641 14.67 -2.77 -14.00
C VAL A 641 14.79 -3.86 -12.95
N PHE A 642 14.43 -5.10 -13.31
CA PHE A 642 14.64 -6.29 -12.50
C PHE A 642 14.87 -7.50 -13.41
N GLU A 643 15.80 -8.39 -13.00
CA GLU A 643 16.04 -9.70 -13.58
C GLU A 643 16.40 -10.68 -12.47
N ALA A 644 15.65 -11.79 -12.37
CA ALA A 644 15.90 -12.84 -11.39
C ALA A 644 17.23 -13.56 -11.70
N GLU A 645 17.99 -13.93 -10.66
CA GLU A 645 19.28 -14.63 -10.77
C GLU A 645 19.15 -16.09 -11.30
#